data_700057b7c693b825c5ef195ba9e2e478
#
_entry.id   700057b7c693b825c5ef195ba9e2e478
#
_cell.length_a   1.000
_cell.length_b   1.000
_cell.length_c   1.000
_cell.angle_alpha   90.00
_cell.angle_beta   90.00
_cell.angle_gamma   90.00
#
_symmetry.space_group_name_H-M   'P 1'
#
loop_
_entity.id
_entity.type
_entity.pdbx_description
1 polymer ?
#
loop_
_entity_poly.entity_id
_entity_poly.type
_entity_poly.pdbx_seq_one_letter_code
_entity_poly.pdbx_strand_id
1 'polypeptide(L)'
;MALVLQGCGQPAQEQQAPADNEQRISAAYGSWVSPLGAAEVYGSASAIGELQSVGDAIYFSESSPAEGGKVGIKRLEKDGSITSVVAPAFGIGSRVHEYGGGDFLGIGQSLFVTKGQDQLFYRIAPNQEALALTPNGTRHGECISYPKGSRIICVREDHRQPGEPKASLVTINLNFSGEGDIFVDGHDFISSPAINADNTQLAWITWEHPNMPWDNTQLWLGDLNRKGQLTNIRQIAPERKGALMQPLFSPNGVLYFIADYDNWWNLYRLDAKGDIEQVTQLKAEIGGPAWKLGQHAYAFENENTLIASFNKEGDAGLLRLDLQTGVIEVLAADFADIKQVVQGADGVYFVGSRPTPERGIYKVSGRGTELVYAPKICGLDPRYISRAVNVEFTTKGGDKAHGYFYPPVNGDYQPLPDTRPPLLMMLHGGPTASANRAYDSAIQYWTSRGFAVFELNYRGSTGFGRQYRQSLYGNWGKADVEDAVWAAGFLVDQGWVNAEKLAIRGGSAGGLSVLSALAFHDKFKAGVSYFGISDIEVLGKETHKFESRYLDQLIGPYPEMKAVYRERSPLYHLQGFNEPLLLLQGLEDKVVPPSQSQHIYKALKDKGVPTAFIGIEGEGHGFRQPHNKILALESELVFYGMVFDFTPAGTLPALKLDNAAALARPRQQAKLPE
;
A
#
# COMPACT_ATOMS: atom_id res chain seq x y z
N MET A 1 10.58 31.23 1.60
CA MET A 1 9.43 31.81 0.89
C MET A 1 8.41 30.69 0.74
N ALA A 2 7.32 30.71 1.51
CA ALA A 2 6.35 29.62 1.51
C ALA A 2 5.62 29.60 0.17
N LEU A 3 5.78 28.54 -0.60
CA LEU A 3 4.99 28.30 -1.79
C LEU A 3 3.59 27.87 -1.34
N VAL A 4 2.63 28.79 -1.38
CA VAL A 4 1.22 28.47 -1.18
C VAL A 4 0.75 27.76 -2.46
N LEU A 5 0.71 26.44 -2.45
CA LEU A 5 -0.06 25.68 -3.43
C LEU A 5 -1.55 25.95 -3.13
N GLN A 6 -2.12 26.97 -3.79
CA GLN A 6 -3.55 27.23 -3.72
C GLN A 6 -4.28 26.05 -4.35
N GLY A 7 -4.90 25.24 -3.51
CA GLY A 7 -5.89 24.28 -3.93
C GLY A 7 -7.11 25.06 -4.45
N CYS A 8 -7.35 25.00 -5.75
CA CYS A 8 -8.62 25.40 -6.33
C CYS A 8 -9.68 24.37 -5.94
N GLY A 9 -10.33 24.58 -4.81
CA GLY A 9 -11.62 23.96 -4.54
C GLY A 9 -12.66 24.61 -5.44
N GLN A 10 -12.81 24.10 -6.66
CA GLN A 10 -14.01 24.35 -7.43
C GLN A 10 -15.11 23.38 -6.98
N PRO A 11 -16.37 23.86 -6.85
CA PRO A 11 -17.49 22.95 -6.63
C PRO A 11 -17.54 21.95 -7.79
N ALA A 12 -17.92 20.71 -7.47
CA ALA A 12 -18.08 19.63 -8.43
C ALA A 12 -18.79 20.14 -9.68
N GLN A 13 -18.02 20.36 -10.77
CA GLN A 13 -18.64 20.55 -12.07
C GLN A 13 -19.32 19.23 -12.42
N GLU A 14 -20.61 19.29 -12.71
CA GLU A 14 -21.30 18.20 -13.39
C GLU A 14 -20.40 17.71 -14.53
N GLN A 15 -19.96 16.48 -14.45
CA GLN A 15 -19.26 15.84 -15.56
C GLN A 15 -20.23 15.89 -16.74
N GLN A 16 -19.96 16.75 -17.71
CA GLN A 16 -20.73 16.78 -18.95
C GLN A 16 -20.63 15.39 -19.59
N ALA A 17 -21.79 14.74 -19.71
CA ALA A 17 -21.91 13.50 -20.46
C ALA A 17 -21.33 13.73 -21.87
N PRO A 18 -20.60 12.78 -22.46
CA PRO A 18 -20.13 12.89 -23.81
C PRO A 18 -21.32 13.11 -24.73
N ALA A 19 -21.21 14.10 -25.64
CA ALA A 19 -22.23 14.48 -26.62
C ALA A 19 -22.24 13.47 -27.78
N ASP A 20 -22.59 12.21 -27.51
CA ASP A 20 -22.96 11.26 -28.54
C ASP A 20 -24.44 10.91 -28.39
N ASN A 21 -25.18 11.12 -29.44
CA ASN A 21 -26.64 10.94 -29.57
C ASN A 21 -27.07 9.46 -29.59
N GLU A 22 -26.28 8.55 -29.05
CA GLU A 22 -26.70 7.14 -28.86
C GLU A 22 -27.60 7.05 -27.64
N GLN A 23 -28.83 6.59 -27.86
CA GLN A 23 -29.86 6.47 -26.83
C GLN A 23 -29.44 5.35 -25.84
N ARG A 24 -28.90 5.75 -24.65
CA ARG A 24 -28.51 4.81 -23.61
C ARG A 24 -29.72 4.00 -23.10
N ILE A 25 -29.48 2.76 -22.74
CA ILE A 25 -30.49 1.84 -22.19
C ILE A 25 -30.76 2.22 -20.74
N SER A 26 -32.02 2.58 -20.43
CA SER A 26 -32.42 2.80 -19.04
C SER A 26 -32.56 1.47 -18.30
N ALA A 27 -31.77 1.25 -17.24
CA ALA A 27 -31.79 0.02 -16.45
C ALA A 27 -31.49 0.29 -14.96
N ALA A 28 -31.90 -0.66 -14.11
CA ALA A 28 -31.62 -0.57 -12.69
C ALA A 28 -30.12 -0.63 -12.41
N TYR A 29 -29.66 0.14 -11.41
CA TYR A 29 -28.30 0.04 -10.92
C TYR A 29 -27.96 -1.38 -10.47
N GLY A 30 -26.74 -1.84 -10.75
CA GLY A 30 -26.27 -3.20 -10.47
C GLY A 30 -26.49 -4.20 -11.60
N SER A 31 -27.45 -3.91 -12.53
CA SER A 31 -27.76 -4.79 -13.66
C SER A 31 -27.09 -4.38 -14.99
N TRP A 32 -26.32 -3.30 -15.01
CA TRP A 32 -25.69 -2.79 -16.23
C TRP A 32 -24.66 -3.78 -16.76
N VAL A 33 -24.66 -4.02 -18.08
CA VAL A 33 -23.59 -4.77 -18.72
C VAL A 33 -22.34 -3.89 -18.79
N SER A 34 -21.21 -4.49 -18.49
CA SER A 34 -19.91 -3.82 -18.55
C SER A 34 -18.98 -4.58 -19.50
N PRO A 35 -18.18 -3.86 -20.33
CA PRO A 35 -17.12 -4.49 -21.12
C PRO A 35 -15.95 -5.01 -20.26
N LEU A 36 -15.89 -4.63 -18.98
CA LEU A 36 -14.84 -5.00 -18.05
C LEU A 36 -15.29 -6.17 -17.15
N GLY A 37 -14.93 -7.40 -17.51
CA GLY A 37 -15.13 -8.58 -16.68
C GLY A 37 -14.06 -8.72 -15.59
N ALA A 38 -14.27 -9.63 -14.64
CA ALA A 38 -13.29 -9.90 -13.58
C ALA A 38 -11.97 -10.49 -14.13
N ALA A 39 -12.05 -11.21 -15.25
CA ALA A 39 -10.89 -11.75 -15.96
C ALA A 39 -10.02 -10.64 -16.56
N GLU A 40 -10.62 -9.58 -17.11
CA GLU A 40 -9.93 -8.41 -17.61
C GLU A 40 -9.27 -7.63 -16.47
N VAL A 41 -9.95 -7.52 -15.31
CA VAL A 41 -9.40 -6.84 -14.12
C VAL A 41 -8.13 -7.52 -13.60
N TYR A 42 -8.13 -8.85 -13.48
CA TYR A 42 -7.07 -9.58 -12.78
C TYR A 42 -6.21 -10.51 -13.66
N GLY A 43 -6.65 -10.83 -14.85
CA GLY A 43 -5.98 -11.85 -15.68
C GLY A 43 -4.76 -11.36 -16.46
N SER A 44 -4.62 -10.06 -16.71
CA SER A 44 -3.61 -9.54 -17.62
C SER A 44 -2.73 -8.41 -17.06
N ALA A 45 -3.11 -7.79 -15.95
CA ALA A 45 -2.40 -6.63 -15.42
C ALA A 45 -1.13 -7.03 -14.67
N SER A 46 0.05 -6.62 -15.17
CA SER A 46 1.31 -6.73 -14.44
C SER A 46 1.56 -5.48 -13.60
N ALA A 47 2.35 -5.62 -12.52
CA ALA A 47 2.72 -4.53 -11.64
C ALA A 47 4.23 -4.36 -11.61
N ILE A 48 4.70 -3.12 -11.83
CA ILE A 48 6.10 -2.73 -11.67
C ILE A 48 6.38 -2.55 -10.18
N GLY A 49 7.47 -3.14 -9.72
CA GLY A 49 7.99 -2.99 -8.36
C GLY A 49 9.17 -2.03 -8.29
N GLU A 50 10.33 -2.55 -7.87
CA GLU A 50 11.54 -1.77 -7.67
C GLU A 50 12.24 -1.40 -8.97
N LEU A 51 12.89 -0.23 -8.98
CA LEU A 51 13.80 0.22 -10.02
C LEU A 51 15.23 0.28 -9.49
N GLN A 52 16.20 -0.09 -10.32
CA GLN A 52 17.63 0.14 -10.07
C GLN A 52 18.37 0.53 -11.35
N SER A 53 19.28 1.48 -11.23
CA SER A 53 20.21 1.83 -12.31
C SER A 53 21.47 0.95 -12.22
N VAL A 54 21.82 0.28 -13.31
CA VAL A 54 23.02 -0.55 -13.40
C VAL A 54 23.73 -0.27 -14.72
N GLY A 55 24.87 0.41 -14.65
CA GLY A 55 25.52 0.93 -15.84
C GLY A 55 24.63 1.92 -16.57
N ASP A 56 24.36 1.67 -17.84
CA ASP A 56 23.54 2.53 -18.70
C ASP A 56 22.06 2.12 -18.78
N ALA A 57 21.65 1.08 -18.06
CA ALA A 57 20.31 0.52 -18.14
C ALA A 57 19.54 0.66 -16.82
N ILE A 58 18.20 0.66 -16.93
CA ILE A 58 17.31 0.55 -15.77
C ILE A 58 16.81 -0.89 -15.65
N TYR A 59 17.06 -1.50 -14.51
CA TYR A 59 16.51 -2.79 -14.14
C TYR A 59 15.28 -2.58 -13.29
N PHE A 60 14.25 -3.40 -13.50
CA PHE A 60 13.03 -3.30 -12.72
C PHE A 60 12.38 -4.66 -12.47
N SER A 61 11.77 -4.79 -11.32
CA SER A 61 10.97 -5.96 -11.00
C SER A 61 9.56 -5.81 -11.55
N GLU A 62 8.98 -6.90 -12.07
CA GLU A 62 7.60 -6.92 -12.57
C GLU A 62 6.91 -8.25 -12.25
N SER A 63 5.68 -8.17 -11.74
CA SER A 63 4.86 -9.35 -11.49
C SER A 63 4.22 -9.86 -12.78
N SER A 64 4.09 -11.19 -12.91
CA SER A 64 3.46 -11.85 -14.06
C SER A 64 2.18 -12.59 -13.63
N PRO A 65 0.99 -12.13 -14.04
CA PRO A 65 -0.26 -12.86 -13.79
C PRO A 65 -0.23 -14.28 -14.40
N ALA A 66 0.38 -14.46 -15.58
CA ALA A 66 0.52 -15.75 -16.23
C ALA A 66 1.33 -16.78 -15.42
N GLU A 67 2.21 -16.31 -14.54
CA GLU A 67 3.03 -17.12 -13.62
C GLU A 67 2.50 -17.09 -12.18
N GLY A 68 1.18 -16.88 -12.00
CA GLY A 68 0.54 -16.85 -10.69
C GLY A 68 0.97 -15.64 -9.81
N GLY A 69 1.32 -14.52 -10.43
CA GLY A 69 1.74 -13.31 -9.75
C GLY A 69 3.21 -13.31 -9.30
N LYS A 70 4.01 -14.30 -9.70
CA LYS A 70 5.45 -14.32 -9.42
C LYS A 70 6.16 -13.14 -10.09
N VAL A 71 7.24 -12.69 -9.45
CA VAL A 71 8.01 -11.51 -9.86
C VAL A 71 9.31 -11.94 -10.54
N GLY A 72 9.58 -11.35 -11.70
CA GLY A 72 10.85 -11.43 -12.43
C GLY A 72 11.55 -10.09 -12.53
N ILE A 73 12.70 -10.04 -13.20
CA ILE A 73 13.45 -8.81 -13.46
C ILE A 73 13.58 -8.60 -14.96
N LYS A 74 13.27 -7.37 -15.38
CA LYS A 74 13.48 -6.87 -16.74
C LYS A 74 14.55 -5.79 -16.75
N ARG A 75 15.15 -5.60 -17.90
CA ARG A 75 16.15 -4.57 -18.19
C ARG A 75 15.63 -3.68 -19.32
N LEU A 76 15.59 -2.39 -19.07
CA LEU A 76 15.24 -1.34 -20.02
C LEU A 76 16.55 -0.66 -20.47
N GLU A 77 16.82 -0.72 -21.77
CA GLU A 77 17.96 -0.09 -22.41
C GLU A 77 17.66 1.37 -22.79
N LYS A 78 18.68 2.17 -23.08
CA LYS A 78 18.52 3.56 -23.54
C LYS A 78 17.73 3.72 -24.85
N ASP A 79 17.75 2.71 -25.70
CA ASP A 79 16.98 2.70 -26.96
C ASP A 79 15.52 2.28 -26.78
N GLY A 80 15.09 2.06 -25.53
CA GLY A 80 13.73 1.62 -25.17
C GLY A 80 13.51 0.10 -25.31
N SER A 81 14.53 -0.67 -25.71
CA SER A 81 14.40 -2.14 -25.78
C SER A 81 14.33 -2.77 -24.38
N ILE A 82 13.52 -3.83 -24.26
CA ILE A 82 13.26 -4.54 -23.01
C ILE A 82 13.72 -5.99 -23.11
N THR A 83 14.50 -6.43 -22.12
CA THR A 83 14.97 -7.81 -22.02
C THR A 83 14.56 -8.41 -20.68
N SER A 84 14.02 -9.64 -20.65
CA SER A 84 13.82 -10.40 -19.41
C SER A 84 15.16 -10.97 -18.96
N VAL A 85 15.60 -10.61 -17.75
CA VAL A 85 16.91 -11.01 -17.20
C VAL A 85 16.74 -12.10 -16.16
N VAL A 86 15.68 -12.01 -15.34
CA VAL A 86 15.26 -13.08 -14.43
C VAL A 86 13.81 -13.41 -14.73
N ALA A 87 13.58 -14.66 -15.18
CA ALA A 87 12.23 -15.11 -15.51
C ALA A 87 11.32 -15.10 -14.27
N PRO A 88 10.03 -14.72 -14.38
CA PRO A 88 9.09 -14.74 -13.26
C PRO A 88 8.97 -16.10 -12.58
N ALA A 89 9.20 -17.20 -13.30
CA ALA A 89 9.19 -18.56 -12.74
C ALA A 89 10.22 -18.74 -11.60
N PHE A 90 11.33 -17.98 -11.61
CA PHE A 90 12.32 -17.99 -10.50
C PHE A 90 11.69 -17.45 -9.21
N GLY A 91 10.86 -16.40 -9.31
CA GLY A 91 10.09 -15.84 -8.22
C GLY A 91 10.95 -15.08 -7.21
N ILE A 92 11.36 -13.85 -7.54
CA ILE A 92 12.08 -13.00 -6.57
C ILE A 92 11.14 -12.44 -5.52
N GLY A 93 11.66 -12.17 -4.32
CA GLY A 93 10.93 -11.53 -3.23
C GLY A 93 11.51 -11.83 -1.85
N SER A 94 11.98 -10.82 -1.17
CA SER A 94 12.40 -10.89 0.23
C SER A 94 11.19 -10.98 1.17
N ARG A 95 11.40 -11.54 2.36
CA ARG A 95 10.47 -11.49 3.49
C ARG A 95 11.14 -10.89 4.73
N VAL A 96 12.16 -10.09 4.58
CA VAL A 96 12.68 -9.29 5.69
C VAL A 96 11.53 -8.42 6.20
N HIS A 97 11.34 -8.33 7.51
CA HIS A 97 10.20 -7.66 8.15
C HIS A 97 8.82 -8.18 7.68
N GLU A 98 8.74 -9.43 7.16
CA GLU A 98 7.58 -10.11 6.55
C GLU A 98 7.06 -9.47 5.26
N TYR A 99 7.14 -8.15 5.11
CA TYR A 99 6.65 -7.41 3.92
C TYR A 99 7.68 -7.29 2.79
N GLY A 100 8.97 -7.55 3.10
CA GLY A 100 10.05 -7.59 2.12
C GLY A 100 10.39 -6.23 1.52
N GLY A 101 10.78 -6.26 0.25
CA GLY A 101 11.37 -5.14 -0.48
C GLY A 101 12.90 -5.15 -0.45
N GLY A 102 13.53 -4.35 -1.30
CA GLY A 102 14.97 -4.43 -1.53
C GLY A 102 15.35 -5.80 -2.11
N ASP A 103 14.55 -6.31 -3.04
CA ASP A 103 14.55 -7.71 -3.49
C ASP A 103 15.74 -8.05 -4.36
N PHE A 104 16.39 -7.07 -4.97
CA PHE A 104 17.53 -7.31 -5.86
C PHE A 104 18.55 -6.17 -5.83
N LEU A 105 19.78 -6.47 -6.27
CA LEU A 105 20.86 -5.52 -6.49
C LEU A 105 21.60 -5.90 -7.77
N GLY A 106 21.83 -4.93 -8.66
CA GLY A 106 22.63 -5.10 -9.86
C GLY A 106 24.06 -4.59 -9.68
N ILE A 107 25.07 -5.41 -10.04
CA ILE A 107 26.49 -5.03 -10.05
C ILE A 107 27.14 -5.56 -11.34
N GLY A 108 27.57 -4.65 -12.21
CA GLY A 108 28.13 -5.03 -13.51
C GLY A 108 27.11 -5.83 -14.32
N GLN A 109 27.44 -7.08 -14.67
CA GLN A 109 26.54 -7.97 -15.41
C GLN A 109 25.83 -8.99 -14.52
N SER A 110 26.04 -8.96 -13.20
CA SER A 110 25.44 -9.89 -12.25
C SER A 110 24.27 -9.23 -11.52
N LEU A 111 23.23 -10.02 -11.25
CA LEU A 111 22.15 -9.67 -10.36
C LEU A 111 22.27 -10.49 -9.06
N PHE A 112 21.97 -9.85 -7.97
CA PHE A 112 21.92 -10.44 -6.64
C PHE A 112 20.48 -10.33 -6.16
N VAL A 113 19.81 -11.45 -5.91
CA VAL A 113 18.36 -11.51 -5.70
C VAL A 113 17.97 -12.41 -4.54
N THR A 114 16.97 -12.05 -3.79
CA THR A 114 16.31 -12.96 -2.84
C THR A 114 15.24 -13.75 -3.55
N LYS A 115 15.28 -15.10 -3.45
CA LYS A 115 14.26 -15.97 -4.01
C LYS A 115 13.11 -16.13 -3.02
N GLY A 116 11.89 -15.84 -3.47
CA GLY A 116 10.71 -15.80 -2.60
C GLY A 116 10.36 -17.13 -1.93
N GLN A 117 10.66 -18.25 -2.58
CA GLN A 117 10.31 -19.59 -2.11
C GLN A 117 11.14 -20.07 -0.92
N ASP A 118 12.47 -19.93 -1.02
CA ASP A 118 13.43 -20.45 -0.04
C ASP A 118 14.12 -19.36 0.80
N GLN A 119 13.93 -18.08 0.44
CA GLN A 119 14.50 -16.90 1.08
C GLN A 119 16.04 -16.85 1.03
N LEU A 120 16.67 -17.67 0.19
CA LEU A 120 18.10 -17.58 -0.06
C LEU A 120 18.42 -16.41 -0.98
N PHE A 121 19.59 -15.84 -0.75
CA PHE A 121 20.12 -14.77 -1.59
C PHE A 121 21.05 -15.36 -2.65
N TYR A 122 20.75 -15.10 -3.91
CA TYR A 122 21.41 -15.70 -5.05
C TYR A 122 22.17 -14.67 -5.87
N ARG A 123 23.35 -15.07 -6.39
CA ARG A 123 23.98 -14.42 -7.52
C ARG A 123 23.49 -15.06 -8.82
N ILE A 124 23.02 -14.26 -9.76
CA ILE A 124 22.65 -14.64 -11.12
C ILE A 124 23.60 -13.91 -12.07
N ALA A 125 24.42 -14.64 -12.81
CA ALA A 125 25.35 -14.11 -13.80
C ALA A 125 25.00 -14.67 -15.20
N PRO A 126 25.30 -13.95 -16.30
CA PRO A 126 25.03 -14.42 -17.65
C PRO A 126 25.67 -15.78 -17.90
N ASN A 127 24.90 -16.70 -18.49
CA ASN A 127 25.35 -18.05 -18.86
C ASN A 127 25.91 -18.91 -17.69
N GLN A 128 25.52 -18.62 -16.46
CA GLN A 128 25.90 -19.38 -15.26
C GLN A 128 24.64 -19.83 -14.52
N GLU A 129 24.75 -20.93 -13.78
CA GLU A 129 23.69 -21.32 -12.82
C GLU A 129 23.64 -20.32 -11.66
N ALA A 130 22.44 -20.15 -11.09
CA ALA A 130 22.25 -19.29 -9.93
C ALA A 130 23.02 -19.87 -8.71
N LEU A 131 23.91 -19.06 -8.14
CA LEU A 131 24.72 -19.44 -6.97
C LEU A 131 24.08 -18.90 -5.69
N ALA A 132 23.68 -19.79 -4.78
CA ALA A 132 23.23 -19.38 -3.45
C ALA A 132 24.41 -18.86 -2.61
N LEU A 133 24.24 -17.65 -2.09
CA LEU A 133 25.31 -16.95 -1.32
C LEU A 133 25.09 -17.03 0.20
N THR A 134 23.90 -17.39 0.67
CA THR A 134 23.55 -17.35 2.10
C THR A 134 23.01 -18.68 2.60
N PRO A 135 23.15 -18.97 3.91
CA PRO A 135 22.63 -20.19 4.51
C PRO A 135 21.11 -20.14 4.69
N ASN A 136 20.51 -21.32 4.84
CA ASN A 136 19.10 -21.48 5.22
C ASN A 136 18.80 -20.84 6.58
N GLY A 137 17.58 -20.34 6.73
CA GLY A 137 17.10 -19.73 7.97
C GLY A 137 17.53 -18.29 8.16
N THR A 138 18.13 -17.66 7.14
CA THR A 138 18.38 -16.22 7.10
C THR A 138 17.62 -15.58 5.94
N ARG A 139 17.13 -14.36 6.14
CA ARG A 139 16.47 -13.56 5.10
C ARG A 139 17.28 -12.31 4.85
N HIS A 140 17.37 -11.90 3.59
CA HIS A 140 18.16 -10.74 3.18
C HIS A 140 17.34 -9.83 2.27
N GLY A 141 17.59 -8.52 2.38
CA GLY A 141 16.97 -7.50 1.54
C GLY A 141 17.72 -6.20 1.60
N GLU A 142 17.32 -5.24 0.78
CA GLU A 142 17.85 -3.87 0.73
C GLU A 142 19.39 -3.83 0.77
N CYS A 143 19.99 -4.53 -0.20
CA CYS A 143 21.43 -4.63 -0.32
C CYS A 143 22.01 -3.42 -1.10
N ILE A 144 23.19 -2.97 -0.68
CA ILE A 144 23.96 -1.94 -1.38
C ILE A 144 25.34 -2.46 -1.78
N SER A 145 25.89 -1.89 -2.85
CA SER A 145 27.26 -2.20 -3.28
C SER A 145 28.27 -1.74 -2.24
N TYR A 146 29.21 -2.60 -1.91
CA TYR A 146 30.36 -2.28 -1.08
C TYR A 146 31.66 -2.69 -1.80
N PRO A 147 32.33 -1.75 -2.50
CA PRO A 147 33.42 -2.07 -3.42
C PRO A 147 34.65 -2.72 -2.79
N LYS A 148 34.83 -2.61 -1.47
CA LYS A 148 35.97 -3.20 -0.78
C LYS A 148 35.81 -4.72 -0.65
N GLY A 149 36.68 -5.49 -1.30
CA GLY A 149 36.78 -6.93 -1.15
C GLY A 149 35.69 -7.75 -1.84
N SER A 150 35.09 -7.23 -2.94
CA SER A 150 34.00 -7.93 -3.65
C SER A 150 32.85 -8.32 -2.73
N ARG A 151 32.31 -7.37 -1.99
CA ARG A 151 31.23 -7.55 -1.01
C ARG A 151 30.06 -6.61 -1.27
N ILE A 152 28.97 -6.92 -0.63
CA ILE A 152 27.78 -6.05 -0.51
C ILE A 152 27.42 -5.93 0.96
N ILE A 153 26.66 -4.88 1.32
CA ILE A 153 26.04 -4.73 2.64
C ILE A 153 24.55 -4.96 2.48
N CYS A 154 23.95 -5.84 3.29
CA CYS A 154 22.54 -6.18 3.25
C CYS A 154 21.90 -6.07 4.64
N VAL A 155 20.62 -5.76 4.68
CA VAL A 155 19.77 -6.02 5.85
C VAL A 155 19.53 -7.51 5.95
N ARG A 156 19.71 -8.08 7.15
CA ARG A 156 19.52 -9.51 7.43
C ARG A 156 18.62 -9.71 8.64
N GLU A 157 17.70 -10.66 8.53
CA GLU A 157 17.06 -11.32 9.69
C GLU A 157 17.54 -12.75 9.85
N ASP A 158 17.89 -13.14 11.07
CA ASP A 158 18.31 -14.50 11.42
C ASP A 158 17.18 -15.22 12.18
N HIS A 159 16.56 -16.20 11.52
CA HIS A 159 15.43 -16.98 12.01
C HIS A 159 15.85 -18.36 12.57
N ARG A 160 17.13 -18.64 12.72
CA ARG A 160 17.64 -19.97 13.16
C ARG A 160 17.47 -20.22 14.64
N GLN A 161 17.23 -19.17 15.43
CA GLN A 161 16.99 -19.33 16.88
C GLN A 161 15.49 -19.20 17.16
N PRO A 162 14.98 -19.86 18.22
CA PRO A 162 13.62 -19.68 18.69
C PRO A 162 13.35 -18.22 19.11
N GLY A 163 12.11 -17.75 18.90
CA GLY A 163 11.67 -16.40 19.25
C GLY A 163 11.71 -15.46 18.04
N GLU A 164 11.76 -14.16 18.31
CA GLU A 164 11.82 -13.15 17.26
C GLU A 164 13.17 -13.16 16.54
N PRO A 165 13.19 -13.01 15.20
CA PRO A 165 14.43 -13.01 14.43
C PRO A 165 15.30 -11.78 14.78
N LYS A 166 16.63 -11.99 14.79
CA LYS A 166 17.59 -10.93 15.04
C LYS A 166 17.89 -10.15 13.77
N ALA A 167 17.75 -8.82 13.83
CA ALA A 167 18.12 -7.93 12.73
C ALA A 167 19.61 -7.56 12.79
N SER A 168 20.23 -7.43 11.63
CA SER A 168 21.62 -6.95 11.49
C SER A 168 21.89 -6.38 10.10
N LEU A 169 22.89 -5.48 9.96
CA LEU A 169 23.57 -5.27 8.71
C LEU A 169 24.73 -6.25 8.60
N VAL A 170 24.84 -6.91 7.45
CA VAL A 170 25.89 -7.89 7.20
C VAL A 170 26.61 -7.59 5.89
N THR A 171 27.90 -7.94 5.83
CA THR A 171 28.61 -7.97 4.55
C THR A 171 28.58 -9.38 3.98
N ILE A 172 28.21 -9.53 2.70
CA ILE A 172 28.15 -10.80 1.99
C ILE A 172 29.21 -10.81 0.90
N ASN A 173 29.96 -11.91 0.78
CA ASN A 173 30.91 -12.10 -0.33
C ASN A 173 30.16 -12.45 -1.62
N LEU A 174 30.57 -11.84 -2.75
CA LEU A 174 29.92 -11.99 -4.03
C LEU A 174 30.26 -13.30 -4.77
N ASN A 175 31.29 -14.03 -4.33
CA ASN A 175 31.87 -15.14 -5.10
C ASN A 175 31.65 -16.51 -4.45
N PHE A 176 31.32 -16.58 -3.14
CA PHE A 176 31.10 -17.83 -2.43
C PHE A 176 30.09 -17.68 -1.31
N SER A 177 29.44 -18.78 -0.98
CA SER A 177 28.44 -18.85 0.07
C SER A 177 29.08 -18.70 1.46
N GLY A 178 28.40 -18.02 2.37
CA GLY A 178 28.83 -17.86 3.76
C GLY A 178 27.82 -17.13 4.64
N GLU A 179 28.13 -17.06 5.92
CA GLU A 179 27.31 -16.38 6.94
C GLU A 179 27.29 -14.84 6.76
N GLY A 180 28.29 -14.30 6.09
CA GLY A 180 28.56 -12.89 6.11
C GLY A 180 29.15 -12.40 7.44
N ASP A 181 29.80 -11.25 7.43
CA ASP A 181 30.31 -10.62 8.66
C ASP A 181 29.28 -9.62 9.17
N ILE A 182 28.95 -9.66 10.45
CA ILE A 182 28.06 -8.69 11.09
C ILE A 182 28.73 -7.32 11.13
N PHE A 183 28.04 -6.32 10.62
CA PHE A 183 28.49 -4.93 10.55
C PHE A 183 27.83 -4.07 11.61
N VAL A 184 26.50 -4.25 11.80
CA VAL A 184 25.67 -3.60 12.82
C VAL A 184 24.67 -4.63 13.34
N ASP A 185 24.44 -4.66 14.64
CA ASP A 185 23.41 -5.43 15.33
C ASP A 185 22.93 -4.70 16.60
N GLY A 186 22.13 -5.39 17.41
CA GLY A 186 21.68 -4.87 18.71
C GLY A 186 20.41 -4.02 18.63
N HIS A 187 19.72 -4.01 17.50
CA HIS A 187 18.46 -3.32 17.28
C HIS A 187 17.34 -4.29 16.93
N ASP A 188 16.10 -3.94 17.24
CA ASP A 188 14.94 -4.73 16.82
C ASP A 188 14.81 -4.74 15.31
N PHE A 189 15.00 -3.58 14.66
CA PHE A 189 14.87 -3.42 13.21
C PHE A 189 15.97 -2.53 12.65
N ILE A 190 16.40 -2.85 11.44
CA ILE A 190 17.42 -2.10 10.70
C ILE A 190 16.98 -1.99 9.24
N SER A 191 17.19 -0.82 8.61
CA SER A 191 16.88 -0.59 7.19
C SER A 191 17.76 0.49 6.57
N SER A 192 17.61 0.69 5.28
CA SER A 192 18.08 1.84 4.50
C SER A 192 19.57 2.12 4.63
N PRO A 193 20.46 1.13 4.45
CA PRO A 193 21.89 1.37 4.42
C PRO A 193 22.25 2.27 3.22
N ALA A 194 23.08 3.28 3.45
CA ALA A 194 23.58 4.19 2.40
C ALA A 194 25.07 4.45 2.62
N ILE A 195 25.84 4.37 1.55
CA ILE A 195 27.29 4.60 1.56
C ILE A 195 27.63 5.82 0.69
N ASN A 196 28.56 6.66 1.12
CA ASN A 196 29.01 7.78 0.31
C ASN A 196 29.93 7.34 -0.83
N ALA A 197 30.11 8.20 -1.85
CA ALA A 197 30.88 7.90 -3.06
C ALA A 197 32.33 7.45 -2.77
N ASP A 198 32.95 8.03 -1.74
CA ASP A 198 34.32 7.70 -1.34
C ASP A 198 34.45 6.41 -0.52
N ASN A 199 33.32 5.79 -0.17
CA ASN A 199 33.27 4.61 0.70
C ASN A 199 33.94 4.83 2.07
N THR A 200 33.78 6.03 2.61
CA THR A 200 34.33 6.43 3.91
C THR A 200 33.28 6.56 5.00
N GLN A 201 32.00 6.63 4.64
CA GLN A 201 30.90 6.76 5.57
C GLN A 201 29.74 5.85 5.18
N LEU A 202 29.07 5.29 6.21
CA LEU A 202 27.85 4.50 6.10
C LEU A 202 26.80 5.14 7.00
N ALA A 203 25.59 5.37 6.44
CA ALA A 203 24.39 5.75 7.18
C ALA A 203 23.36 4.61 7.13
N TRP A 204 22.53 4.50 8.16
CA TRP A 204 21.44 3.52 8.23
C TRP A 204 20.35 3.97 9.20
N ILE A 205 19.16 3.35 9.11
CA ILE A 205 18.02 3.59 9.98
C ILE A 205 17.81 2.39 10.90
N THR A 206 17.41 2.67 12.15
CA THR A 206 16.93 1.66 13.10
C THR A 206 15.65 2.12 13.78
N TRP A 207 14.91 1.19 14.34
CA TRP A 207 13.83 1.48 15.30
C TRP A 207 13.67 0.30 16.26
N GLU A 208 13.06 0.60 17.40
CA GLU A 208 12.83 -0.35 18.48
C GLU A 208 11.33 -0.44 18.78
N HIS A 209 10.89 -1.62 19.20
CA HIS A 209 9.57 -1.78 19.76
C HIS A 209 9.27 -0.77 20.89
N PRO A 210 8.03 -0.25 21.01
CA PRO A 210 6.84 -0.58 20.23
C PRO A 210 6.65 0.28 18.97
N ASN A 211 7.67 1.07 18.56
CA ASN A 211 7.54 1.94 17.40
C ASN A 211 7.50 1.14 16.10
N MET A 212 6.67 1.62 15.17
CA MET A 212 6.74 1.27 13.77
C MET A 212 7.68 2.23 13.03
N PRO A 213 8.14 1.93 11.80
CA PRO A 213 9.07 2.80 11.07
C PRO A 213 8.49 4.18 10.70
N TRP A 214 7.20 4.37 10.88
CA TRP A 214 6.51 5.67 10.71
C TRP A 214 6.21 6.40 12.02
N ASP A 215 6.68 5.89 13.17
CA ASP A 215 6.47 6.50 14.48
C ASP A 215 7.70 7.26 14.94
N ASN A 216 8.77 6.52 15.22
CA ASN A 216 10.02 7.07 15.70
C ASN A 216 11.19 6.15 15.32
N THR A 217 12.04 6.62 14.44
CA THR A 217 13.23 5.91 13.96
C THR A 217 14.49 6.70 14.30
N GLN A 218 15.64 6.04 14.26
CA GLN A 218 16.94 6.64 14.51
C GLN A 218 17.80 6.59 13.25
N LEU A 219 18.42 7.69 12.91
CA LEU A 219 19.44 7.78 11.86
C LEU A 219 20.82 7.65 12.50
N TRP A 220 21.60 6.74 11.98
CA TRP A 220 22.96 6.48 12.40
C TRP A 220 23.95 6.83 11.30
N LEU A 221 25.15 7.24 11.70
CA LEU A 221 26.26 7.52 10.80
C LEU A 221 27.56 6.97 11.43
N GLY A 222 28.32 6.23 10.63
CA GLY A 222 29.62 5.69 11.04
C GLY A 222 30.67 5.89 9.96
N ASP A 223 31.93 5.97 10.37
CA ASP A 223 33.07 6.09 9.47
C ASP A 223 33.61 4.71 9.09
N LEU A 224 33.98 4.52 7.83
CA LEU A 224 34.59 3.32 7.29
C LEU A 224 36.11 3.50 7.14
N ASN A 225 36.88 2.84 7.96
CA ASN A 225 38.34 2.92 7.90
C ASN A 225 38.90 2.19 6.64
N ARG A 226 40.20 2.33 6.40
CA ARG A 226 40.87 1.71 5.23
C ARG A 226 40.75 0.16 5.19
N LYS A 227 40.53 -0.49 6.33
CA LYS A 227 40.30 -1.95 6.44
C LYS A 227 38.83 -2.32 6.19
N GLY A 228 37.95 -1.35 5.99
CA GLY A 228 36.51 -1.55 5.82
C GLY A 228 35.77 -1.82 7.13
N GLN A 229 36.34 -1.46 8.28
CA GLN A 229 35.70 -1.59 9.58
C GLN A 229 34.94 -0.31 9.89
N LEU A 230 33.73 -0.47 10.47
CA LEU A 230 32.90 0.63 10.93
C LEU A 230 33.43 1.18 12.27
N THR A 231 33.62 2.48 12.33
CA THR A 231 34.15 3.19 13.50
C THR A 231 33.38 4.49 13.71
N ASN A 232 33.57 5.17 14.85
CA ASN A 232 32.95 6.45 15.16
C ASN A 232 31.42 6.46 14.92
N ILE A 233 30.75 5.38 15.30
CA ILE A 233 29.30 5.24 15.17
C ILE A 233 28.62 6.27 16.08
N ARG A 234 27.71 7.06 15.52
CA ARG A 234 26.91 8.04 16.24
C ARG A 234 25.49 8.10 15.72
N GLN A 235 24.57 8.32 16.63
CA GLN A 235 23.19 8.65 16.30
C GLN A 235 23.12 10.15 15.91
N ILE A 236 22.37 10.45 14.87
CA ILE A 236 22.11 11.82 14.42
C ILE A 236 20.90 12.36 15.16
N ALA A 237 21.05 13.51 15.83
CA ALA A 237 20.03 14.23 16.59
C ALA A 237 19.16 13.33 17.48
N PRO A 238 19.75 12.64 18.47
CA PRO A 238 19.04 11.69 19.33
C PRO A 238 17.91 12.32 20.16
N GLU A 239 17.92 13.64 20.33
CA GLU A 239 16.89 14.42 21.03
C GLU A 239 15.62 14.65 20.21
N ARG A 240 15.68 14.51 18.89
CA ARG A 240 14.53 14.69 17.99
C ARG A 240 13.77 13.38 17.80
N LYS A 241 12.44 13.45 17.92
CA LYS A 241 11.55 12.33 17.66
C LYS A 241 10.84 12.52 16.33
N GLY A 242 10.83 11.51 15.51
CA GLY A 242 10.16 11.51 14.21
C GLY A 242 10.43 10.23 13.43
N ALA A 243 9.69 10.04 12.37
CA ALA A 243 9.91 8.97 11.41
C ALA A 243 10.91 9.46 10.35
N LEU A 244 12.10 8.86 10.34
CA LEU A 244 13.15 9.15 9.37
C LEU A 244 13.23 8.03 8.36
N MET A 245 13.54 8.35 7.12
CA MET A 245 13.66 7.36 6.04
C MET A 245 14.61 7.82 4.95
N GLN A 246 15.05 6.87 4.14
CA GLN A 246 15.86 7.05 2.94
C GLN A 246 17.05 8.02 3.16
N PRO A 247 18.02 7.71 4.05
CA PRO A 247 19.29 8.42 4.04
C PRO A 247 19.98 8.20 2.69
N LEU A 248 20.52 9.28 2.11
CA LEU A 248 21.21 9.24 0.83
C LEU A 248 22.29 10.33 0.80
N PHE A 249 23.49 9.97 0.40
CA PHE A 249 24.55 10.95 0.21
C PHE A 249 24.43 11.63 -1.16
N SER A 250 24.55 12.95 -1.18
CA SER A 250 24.68 13.70 -2.43
C SER A 250 26.02 13.35 -3.13
N PRO A 251 26.18 13.64 -4.42
CA PRO A 251 27.46 13.47 -5.12
C PRO A 251 28.62 14.18 -4.42
N ASN A 252 28.35 15.27 -3.69
CA ASN A 252 29.34 16.05 -2.90
C ASN A 252 29.52 15.51 -1.47
N GLY A 253 28.95 14.34 -1.13
CA GLY A 253 29.16 13.67 0.16
C GLY A 253 28.32 14.21 1.32
N VAL A 254 27.34 15.09 1.10
CA VAL A 254 26.42 15.59 2.12
C VAL A 254 25.31 14.58 2.32
N LEU A 255 25.01 14.21 3.58
CA LEU A 255 23.93 13.28 3.91
C LEU A 255 22.60 14.01 3.94
N TYR A 256 21.65 13.54 3.10
CA TYR A 256 20.25 13.94 3.10
C TYR A 256 19.37 12.79 3.62
N PHE A 257 18.19 13.13 4.13
CA PHE A 257 17.19 12.16 4.57
C PHE A 257 15.80 12.81 4.61
N ILE A 258 14.76 12.00 4.69
CA ILE A 258 13.39 12.45 4.90
C ILE A 258 13.05 12.30 6.38
N ALA A 259 12.31 13.27 6.95
CA ALA A 259 11.77 13.19 8.30
C ALA A 259 10.44 13.94 8.43
N ASP A 260 9.59 13.53 9.40
CA ASP A 260 8.29 14.15 9.68
C ASP A 260 8.28 15.04 10.91
N TYR A 261 9.41 15.67 11.25
CA TYR A 261 9.58 16.52 12.44
C TYR A 261 8.53 17.64 12.54
N ASP A 262 8.12 18.20 11.39
CA ASP A 262 7.17 19.31 11.30
C ASP A 262 5.80 18.87 10.78
N ASN A 263 5.32 17.70 11.21
CA ASN A 263 4.04 17.11 10.81
C ASN A 263 4.04 16.46 9.41
N TRP A 264 4.89 16.88 8.49
CA TRP A 264 4.94 16.36 7.12
C TRP A 264 6.32 15.76 6.83
N TRP A 265 6.39 14.67 6.09
CA TRP A 265 7.66 14.14 5.62
C TRP A 265 8.30 15.10 4.63
N ASN A 266 9.32 15.80 5.09
CA ASN A 266 10.12 16.76 4.33
C ASN A 266 11.58 16.32 4.24
N LEU A 267 12.34 16.95 3.34
CA LEU A 267 13.77 16.72 3.19
C LEU A 267 14.57 17.52 4.21
N TYR A 268 15.57 16.88 4.77
CA TYR A 268 16.57 17.41 5.70
C TYR A 268 17.96 17.02 5.23
N ARG A 269 18.99 17.73 5.69
CA ARG A 269 20.39 17.38 5.48
C ARG A 269 21.22 17.63 6.73
N LEU A 270 22.42 17.01 6.79
CA LEU A 270 23.46 17.40 7.73
C LEU A 270 24.29 18.52 7.13
N ASP A 271 24.44 19.60 7.88
CA ASP A 271 25.38 20.66 7.49
C ASP A 271 26.85 20.27 7.78
N ALA A 272 27.78 21.15 7.45
CA ALA A 272 29.22 20.92 7.66
C ALA A 272 29.61 20.81 9.15
N LYS A 273 28.75 21.24 10.07
CA LYS A 273 28.95 21.14 11.53
C LYS A 273 28.33 19.87 12.11
N GLY A 274 27.56 19.15 11.31
CA GLY A 274 26.78 17.98 11.74
C GLY A 274 25.42 18.33 12.34
N ASP A 275 24.95 19.57 12.18
CA ASP A 275 23.61 19.99 12.58
C ASP A 275 22.58 19.64 11.49
N ILE A 276 21.33 19.38 11.91
CA ILE A 276 20.23 19.12 10.98
C ILE A 276 19.66 20.44 10.45
N GLU A 277 19.66 20.56 9.14
CA GLU A 277 19.03 21.65 8.39
C GLU A 277 17.81 21.14 7.61
N GLN A 278 16.67 21.83 7.74
CA GLN A 278 15.49 21.54 6.95
C GLN A 278 15.65 22.13 5.55
N VAL A 279 15.49 21.27 4.53
CA VAL A 279 15.69 21.63 3.11
C VAL A 279 14.37 22.02 2.44
N THR A 280 13.28 21.35 2.79
CA THR A 280 11.92 21.66 2.28
C THR A 280 10.95 21.93 3.42
N GLN A 281 9.92 22.77 3.16
CA GLN A 281 8.84 23.09 4.11
C GLN A 281 7.49 22.98 3.38
N LEU A 282 7.17 21.77 2.94
CA LEU A 282 5.94 21.49 2.21
C LEU A 282 4.86 21.02 3.16
N LYS A 283 3.62 21.47 2.94
CA LYS A 283 2.43 20.82 3.49
C LYS A 283 2.02 19.69 2.56
N ALA A 284 2.91 18.72 2.39
CA ALA A 284 2.80 17.55 1.54
C ALA A 284 3.81 16.50 2.00
N GLU A 285 3.60 15.25 1.66
CA GLU A 285 4.46 14.13 2.04
C GLU A 285 5.47 13.82 0.92
N ILE A 286 6.76 14.01 1.15
CA ILE A 286 7.82 13.48 0.27
C ILE A 286 8.04 11.98 0.55
N GLY A 287 7.74 11.53 1.76
CA GLY A 287 7.83 10.13 2.17
C GLY A 287 6.46 9.46 2.36
N GLY A 288 6.50 8.27 2.93
CA GLY A 288 5.32 7.48 3.26
C GLY A 288 5.67 6.38 4.28
N PRO A 289 4.67 5.60 4.74
CA PRO A 289 4.93 4.55 5.72
C PRO A 289 5.78 3.44 5.13
N ALA A 290 6.91 3.17 5.75
CA ALA A 290 7.89 2.18 5.30
C ALA A 290 7.49 0.74 5.67
N TRP A 291 6.38 0.26 5.10
CA TRP A 291 5.96 -1.15 5.22
C TRP A 291 6.95 -2.11 4.56
N LYS A 292 7.66 -1.64 3.54
CA LYS A 292 8.63 -2.43 2.79
C LYS A 292 9.97 -1.71 2.76
N LEU A 293 11.02 -2.49 2.64
CA LEU A 293 12.36 -2.01 2.37
C LEU A 293 12.48 -1.46 0.92
N GLY A 294 13.55 -0.75 0.61
CA GLY A 294 13.87 -0.30 -0.74
C GLY A 294 12.93 0.76 -1.31
N GLN A 295 12.34 1.61 -0.47
CA GLN A 295 11.51 2.74 -0.93
C GLN A 295 12.39 3.94 -1.30
N HIS A 296 12.14 4.52 -2.48
CA HIS A 296 12.87 5.67 -2.99
C HIS A 296 11.90 6.78 -3.40
N ALA A 297 11.88 7.87 -2.64
CA ALA A 297 11.03 9.03 -2.89
C ALA A 297 11.80 10.20 -3.51
N TYR A 298 13.13 10.19 -3.46
CA TYR A 298 13.97 11.21 -4.09
C TYR A 298 15.29 10.65 -4.61
N ALA A 299 15.88 11.37 -5.56
CA ALA A 299 17.21 11.09 -6.11
C ALA A 299 17.91 12.40 -6.50
N PHE A 300 19.24 12.41 -6.50
CA PHE A 300 20.01 13.52 -7.03
C PHE A 300 20.07 13.45 -8.56
N GLU A 301 19.61 14.50 -9.24
CA GLU A 301 19.76 14.62 -10.69
C GLU A 301 21.24 14.93 -11.05
N ASN A 302 21.87 15.77 -10.23
CA ASN A 302 23.27 16.12 -10.28
C ASN A 302 23.72 16.72 -8.92
N GLU A 303 24.93 17.30 -8.86
CA GLU A 303 25.49 17.87 -7.63
C GLU A 303 24.66 19.00 -7.02
N ASN A 304 23.88 19.73 -7.83
CA ASN A 304 23.15 20.92 -7.43
C ASN A 304 21.63 20.75 -7.48
N THR A 305 21.12 19.66 -8.00
CA THR A 305 19.69 19.45 -8.17
C THR A 305 19.24 18.09 -7.68
N LEU A 306 18.08 18.08 -7.03
CA LEU A 306 17.42 16.91 -6.51
C LEU A 306 15.99 16.84 -7.08
N ILE A 307 15.57 15.63 -7.47
CA ILE A 307 14.19 15.33 -7.85
C ILE A 307 13.53 14.57 -6.70
N ALA A 308 12.36 15.00 -6.28
CA ALA A 308 11.57 14.28 -5.26
C ALA A 308 10.11 14.13 -5.69
N SER A 309 9.51 13.00 -5.31
CA SER A 309 8.06 12.87 -5.36
C SER A 309 7.43 13.58 -4.17
N PHE A 310 6.19 14.03 -4.33
CA PHE A 310 5.37 14.51 -3.23
C PHE A 310 3.94 14.00 -3.38
N ASN A 311 3.26 13.83 -2.26
CA ASN A 311 1.82 13.53 -2.21
C ASN A 311 1.14 14.57 -1.33
N LYS A 312 0.05 15.14 -1.83
CA LYS A 312 -0.80 16.06 -1.09
C LYS A 312 -2.26 15.66 -1.30
N GLU A 313 -2.88 15.11 -0.28
CA GLU A 313 -4.30 14.77 -0.29
C GLU A 313 -4.72 13.86 -1.48
N GLY A 314 -3.81 12.96 -1.89
CA GLY A 314 -4.02 12.01 -2.99
C GLY A 314 -3.62 12.51 -4.37
N ASP A 315 -3.12 13.73 -4.49
CA ASP A 315 -2.45 14.24 -5.68
C ASP A 315 -0.95 14.01 -5.54
N ALA A 316 -0.38 13.24 -6.45
CA ALA A 316 1.06 13.01 -6.49
C ALA A 316 1.72 13.83 -7.61
N GLY A 317 2.92 14.27 -7.35
CA GLY A 317 3.71 15.01 -8.33
C GLY A 317 5.20 14.87 -8.11
N LEU A 318 5.96 15.43 -9.04
CA LEU A 318 7.41 15.58 -8.95
C LEU A 318 7.80 17.03 -8.80
N LEU A 319 8.79 17.26 -7.97
CA LEU A 319 9.47 18.54 -7.84
C LEU A 319 10.96 18.40 -8.18
N ARG A 320 11.54 19.46 -8.74
CA ARG A 320 12.98 19.67 -8.83
C ARG A 320 13.37 20.74 -7.82
N LEU A 321 14.36 20.45 -6.99
CA LEU A 321 14.89 21.35 -5.99
C LEU A 321 16.32 21.74 -6.38
N ASP A 322 16.57 23.04 -6.51
CA ASP A 322 17.92 23.60 -6.60
C ASP A 322 18.50 23.68 -5.18
N LEU A 323 19.58 22.95 -4.92
CA LEU A 323 20.19 22.80 -3.61
C LEU A 323 21.01 24.03 -3.15
N GLN A 324 21.35 24.93 -4.07
CA GLN A 324 22.09 26.16 -3.76
C GLN A 324 21.16 27.31 -3.42
N THR A 325 20.06 27.43 -4.17
CA THR A 325 19.11 28.54 -4.02
C THR A 325 17.89 28.20 -3.20
N GLY A 326 17.58 26.91 -3.02
CA GLY A 326 16.35 26.42 -2.39
C GLY A 326 15.11 26.60 -3.26
N VAL A 327 15.26 26.93 -4.54
CA VAL A 327 14.13 27.11 -5.46
C VAL A 327 13.53 25.75 -5.82
N ILE A 328 12.21 25.64 -5.68
CA ILE A 328 11.43 24.44 -6.05
C ILE A 328 10.67 24.72 -7.33
N GLU A 329 10.85 23.86 -8.33
CA GLU A 329 10.07 23.78 -9.56
C GLU A 329 9.19 22.54 -9.54
N VAL A 330 7.88 22.66 -9.77
CA VAL A 330 6.99 21.51 -9.94
C VAL A 330 7.10 21.03 -11.39
N LEU A 331 7.58 19.80 -11.59
CA LEU A 331 7.78 19.19 -12.91
C LEU A 331 6.53 18.52 -13.45
N ALA A 332 5.76 17.90 -12.55
CA ALA A 332 4.51 17.23 -12.87
C ALA A 332 3.61 17.20 -11.63
N ALA A 333 2.30 17.37 -11.83
CA ALA A 333 1.28 17.38 -10.78
C ALA A 333 0.01 16.62 -11.21
N ASP A 334 0.10 15.78 -12.22
CA ASP A 334 -1.02 15.05 -12.82
C ASP A 334 -0.95 13.53 -12.57
N PHE A 335 -0.08 13.11 -11.67
CA PHE A 335 -0.02 11.74 -11.15
C PHE A 335 -0.92 11.56 -9.93
N ALA A 336 -1.30 10.32 -9.68
CA ALA A 336 -2.01 9.91 -8.48
C ALA A 336 -1.12 9.08 -7.54
N ASP A 337 -0.03 8.51 -8.07
CA ASP A 337 0.96 7.78 -7.29
C ASP A 337 2.32 7.84 -8.00
N ILE A 338 3.38 8.10 -7.23
CA ILE A 338 4.77 8.09 -7.71
C ILE A 338 5.61 7.32 -6.70
N LYS A 339 6.39 6.36 -7.22
CA LYS A 339 7.29 5.51 -6.44
C LYS A 339 8.62 5.33 -7.13
N GLN A 340 9.63 4.87 -6.38
CA GLN A 340 10.91 4.46 -6.94
C GLN A 340 11.58 5.56 -7.78
N VAL A 341 11.77 6.73 -7.19
CA VAL A 341 12.54 7.82 -7.81
C VAL A 341 14.02 7.45 -7.74
N VAL A 342 14.64 7.12 -8.87
CA VAL A 342 16.03 6.65 -8.94
C VAL A 342 16.83 7.42 -10.00
N GLN A 343 18.11 7.67 -9.72
CA GLN A 343 19.03 8.24 -10.70
C GLN A 343 19.49 7.15 -11.68
N GLY A 344 19.29 7.40 -12.96
CA GLY A 344 19.89 6.62 -14.06
C GLY A 344 21.13 7.31 -14.63
N ALA A 345 21.78 6.66 -15.59
CA ALA A 345 22.97 7.22 -16.25
C ALA A 345 22.71 8.51 -17.05
N ASP A 346 21.47 8.72 -17.49
CA ASP A 346 21.08 9.82 -18.38
C ASP A 346 19.85 10.60 -17.90
N GLY A 347 19.54 10.54 -16.62
CA GLY A 347 18.45 11.28 -15.97
C GLY A 347 17.80 10.50 -14.83
N VAL A 348 16.75 11.07 -14.24
CA VAL A 348 16.00 10.47 -13.15
C VAL A 348 14.81 9.71 -13.70
N TYR A 349 14.60 8.50 -13.17
CA TYR A 349 13.49 7.61 -13.52
C TYR A 349 12.59 7.37 -12.30
N PHE A 350 11.32 7.05 -12.56
CA PHE A 350 10.36 6.74 -11.50
C PHE A 350 9.22 5.86 -12.01
N VAL A 351 8.53 5.19 -11.10
CA VAL A 351 7.26 4.51 -11.39
C VAL A 351 6.12 5.47 -11.11
N GLY A 352 5.31 5.77 -12.13
CA GLY A 352 4.18 6.67 -12.03
C GLY A 352 2.86 6.02 -12.43
N SER A 353 1.77 6.40 -11.75
CA SER A 353 0.39 6.02 -12.09
C SER A 353 -0.49 7.26 -12.14
N ARG A 354 -1.34 7.35 -13.18
CA ARG A 354 -2.27 8.46 -13.38
C ARG A 354 -3.70 8.08 -12.97
N PRO A 355 -4.61 9.05 -12.83
CA PRO A 355 -6.05 8.75 -12.69
C PRO A 355 -6.69 8.14 -13.94
N THR A 356 -5.95 8.08 -15.04
CA THR A 356 -6.32 7.43 -16.32
C THR A 356 -5.58 6.09 -16.44
N PRO A 357 -5.97 5.18 -17.38
CA PRO A 357 -5.27 3.91 -17.60
C PRO A 357 -3.87 4.13 -18.18
N GLU A 358 -3.06 4.90 -17.51
CA GLU A 358 -1.68 5.19 -17.86
C GLU A 358 -0.81 5.05 -16.60
N ARG A 359 0.03 4.03 -16.63
CA ARG A 359 1.04 3.80 -15.60
C ARG A 359 2.28 3.21 -16.24
N GLY A 360 3.43 3.43 -15.62
CA GLY A 360 4.66 2.90 -16.18
C GLY A 360 5.91 3.43 -15.52
N ILE A 361 7.03 3.18 -16.18
CA ILE A 361 8.29 3.82 -15.86
C ILE A 361 8.39 5.09 -16.69
N TYR A 362 8.63 6.19 -16.01
CA TYR A 362 8.81 7.50 -16.59
C TYR A 362 10.25 7.96 -16.39
N LYS A 363 10.71 8.82 -17.30
CA LYS A 363 11.96 9.56 -17.21
C LYS A 363 11.68 11.04 -17.09
N VAL A 364 12.41 11.73 -16.23
CA VAL A 364 12.38 13.19 -16.18
C VAL A 364 13.10 13.73 -17.43
N SER A 365 12.42 14.55 -18.22
CA SER A 365 12.92 15.12 -19.46
C SER A 365 12.65 16.64 -19.50
N GLY A 366 13.71 17.43 -19.40
CA GLY A 366 13.60 18.88 -19.35
C GLY A 366 12.73 19.34 -18.17
N ARG A 367 11.58 19.97 -18.48
CA ARG A 367 10.58 20.43 -17.50
C ARG A 367 9.36 19.52 -17.37
N GLY A 368 9.43 18.32 -17.87
CA GLY A 368 8.33 17.38 -17.87
C GLY A 368 8.76 15.93 -17.63
N THR A 369 7.91 15.01 -18.01
CA THR A 369 8.12 13.57 -17.87
C THR A 369 7.80 12.85 -19.17
N GLU A 370 8.53 11.79 -19.48
CA GLU A 370 8.36 10.93 -20.64
C GLU A 370 8.08 9.50 -20.18
N LEU A 371 7.04 8.86 -20.72
CA LEU A 371 6.75 7.46 -20.48
C LEU A 371 7.70 6.59 -21.33
N VAL A 372 8.59 5.83 -20.68
CA VAL A 372 9.60 5.00 -21.35
C VAL A 372 9.26 3.51 -21.33
N TYR A 373 8.38 3.09 -20.42
CA TYR A 373 7.86 1.73 -20.37
C TYR A 373 6.45 1.70 -19.78
N ALA A 374 5.52 1.05 -20.45
CA ALA A 374 4.18 0.77 -19.94
C ALA A 374 3.97 -0.74 -19.77
N PRO A 375 3.58 -1.23 -18.57
CA PRO A 375 3.18 -2.60 -18.39
C PRO A 375 1.86 -2.88 -19.12
N LYS A 376 1.60 -4.15 -19.39
CA LYS A 376 0.28 -4.52 -19.90
C LYS A 376 -0.78 -4.23 -18.84
N ILE A 377 -1.77 -3.43 -19.21
CA ILE A 377 -2.95 -3.12 -18.38
C ILE A 377 -4.22 -3.36 -19.19
N CYS A 378 -5.34 -3.53 -18.49
CA CYS A 378 -6.64 -3.53 -19.15
C CYS A 378 -6.99 -2.08 -19.53
N GLY A 379 -7.01 -1.79 -20.83
CA GLY A 379 -7.53 -0.54 -21.38
C GLY A 379 -9.06 -0.58 -21.36
N LEU A 380 -9.68 0.47 -20.86
CA LEU A 380 -11.12 0.66 -20.89
C LEU A 380 -11.45 1.90 -21.70
N ASP A 381 -12.48 1.83 -22.53
CA ASP A 381 -12.98 3.00 -23.27
C ASP A 381 -13.33 4.14 -22.26
N PRO A 382 -12.90 5.39 -22.51
CA PRO A 382 -13.17 6.52 -21.61
C PRO A 382 -14.63 6.69 -21.21
N ARG A 383 -15.59 6.24 -22.04
CA ARG A 383 -17.03 6.26 -21.75
C ARG A 383 -17.45 5.42 -20.54
N TYR A 384 -16.58 4.51 -20.08
CA TYR A 384 -16.83 3.64 -18.92
C TYR A 384 -15.92 3.95 -17.72
N ILE A 385 -15.09 4.99 -17.83
CA ILE A 385 -14.14 5.36 -16.79
C ILE A 385 -14.76 6.39 -15.84
N SER A 386 -15.00 5.97 -14.61
CA SER A 386 -15.33 6.87 -13.51
C SER A 386 -14.06 7.53 -12.97
N ARG A 387 -14.13 8.85 -12.77
CA ARG A 387 -13.03 9.63 -12.19
C ARG A 387 -13.35 9.99 -10.76
N ALA A 388 -12.32 9.90 -9.90
CA ALA A 388 -12.43 10.27 -8.51
C ALA A 388 -12.75 11.75 -8.30
N VAL A 389 -13.67 12.02 -7.38
CA VAL A 389 -13.93 13.34 -6.81
C VAL A 389 -13.39 13.33 -5.38
N ASN A 390 -12.51 14.28 -5.06
CA ASN A 390 -12.00 14.45 -3.70
C ASN A 390 -13.13 14.92 -2.79
N VAL A 391 -13.30 14.26 -1.66
CA VAL A 391 -14.33 14.58 -0.67
C VAL A 391 -13.66 14.80 0.69
N GLU A 392 -13.87 15.96 1.27
CA GLU A 392 -13.66 16.24 2.68
C GLU A 392 -15.02 16.34 3.36
N PHE A 393 -15.19 15.68 4.48
CA PHE A 393 -16.43 15.74 5.24
C PHE A 393 -16.14 15.90 6.74
N THR A 394 -17.12 16.43 7.47
CA THR A 394 -17.05 16.51 8.93
C THR A 394 -17.47 15.17 9.51
N THR A 395 -16.64 14.61 10.39
CA THR A 395 -16.90 13.37 11.11
C THR A 395 -17.27 13.65 12.57
N LYS A 396 -17.40 12.60 13.37
CA LYS A 396 -17.77 12.68 14.78
C LYS A 396 -16.80 13.59 15.57
N GLY A 397 -17.36 14.46 16.39
CA GLY A 397 -16.58 15.42 17.18
C GLY A 397 -16.21 16.70 16.44
N GLY A 398 -16.58 16.86 15.17
CA GLY A 398 -16.27 18.04 14.36
C GLY A 398 -14.92 17.95 13.62
N ASP A 399 -14.24 16.81 13.73
CA ASP A 399 -13.01 16.54 12.97
C ASP A 399 -13.30 16.41 11.47
N LYS A 400 -12.23 16.43 10.67
CA LYS A 400 -12.29 16.21 9.22
C LYS A 400 -11.78 14.81 8.88
N ALA A 401 -12.46 14.19 7.90
CA ALA A 401 -11.97 12.98 7.24
C ALA A 401 -12.10 13.13 5.72
N HIS A 402 -11.42 12.26 4.98
CA HIS A 402 -11.22 12.41 3.55
C HIS A 402 -11.56 11.11 2.81
N GLY A 403 -11.81 11.22 1.52
CA GLY A 403 -12.02 10.07 0.65
C GLY A 403 -12.21 10.46 -0.80
N TYR A 404 -12.37 9.44 -1.64
CA TYR A 404 -12.56 9.60 -3.08
C TYR A 404 -13.89 8.99 -3.48
N PHE A 405 -14.75 9.82 -4.04
CA PHE A 405 -16.04 9.40 -4.58
C PHE A 405 -15.93 9.13 -6.07
N TYR A 406 -16.36 7.97 -6.52
CA TYR A 406 -16.43 7.55 -7.91
C TYR A 406 -17.90 7.33 -8.26
N PRO A 407 -18.52 8.21 -9.07
CA PRO A 407 -19.89 8.03 -9.54
C PRO A 407 -20.00 6.83 -10.49
N PRO A 408 -21.16 6.19 -10.62
CA PRO A 408 -21.37 5.18 -11.65
C PRO A 408 -21.27 5.80 -13.05
N VAL A 409 -20.53 5.13 -13.94
CA VAL A 409 -20.31 5.57 -15.34
C VAL A 409 -20.39 4.38 -16.26
N ASN A 410 -21.24 4.46 -17.30
CA ASN A 410 -21.35 3.46 -18.35
C ASN A 410 -21.72 4.13 -19.67
N GLY A 411 -21.07 3.77 -20.77
CA GLY A 411 -21.31 4.34 -22.10
C GLY A 411 -22.67 3.98 -22.68
N ASP A 412 -23.19 2.78 -22.35
CA ASP A 412 -24.38 2.21 -22.98
C ASP A 412 -25.63 2.28 -22.06
N TYR A 413 -25.44 2.42 -20.75
CA TYR A 413 -26.51 2.39 -19.76
C TYR A 413 -26.65 3.72 -19.03
N GLN A 414 -27.87 4.00 -18.62
CA GLN A 414 -28.24 5.12 -17.74
C GLN A 414 -29.22 4.63 -16.66
N PRO A 415 -29.29 5.32 -15.51
CA PRO A 415 -30.20 4.92 -14.44
C PRO A 415 -31.69 5.07 -14.83
N LEU A 416 -32.52 4.34 -14.11
CA LEU A 416 -33.95 4.61 -14.11
C LEU A 416 -34.23 5.98 -13.48
N PRO A 417 -35.26 6.72 -13.96
CA PRO A 417 -35.61 8.01 -13.39
C PRO A 417 -35.78 7.95 -11.86
N ASP A 418 -35.40 9.02 -11.18
CA ASP A 418 -35.55 9.20 -9.72
C ASP A 418 -34.90 8.13 -8.83
N THR A 419 -33.94 7.36 -9.37
CA THR A 419 -33.18 6.38 -8.58
C THR A 419 -31.79 6.92 -8.22
N ARG A 420 -31.21 6.35 -7.14
CA ARG A 420 -29.84 6.62 -6.68
C ARG A 420 -29.06 5.33 -6.67
N PRO A 421 -27.75 5.35 -6.96
CA PRO A 421 -26.91 4.17 -6.98
C PRO A 421 -26.71 3.58 -5.60
N PRO A 422 -26.50 2.24 -5.51
CA PRO A 422 -25.96 1.64 -4.31
C PRO A 422 -24.55 2.18 -4.04
N LEU A 423 -24.20 2.35 -2.77
CA LEU A 423 -22.85 2.70 -2.32
C LEU A 423 -22.05 1.43 -2.05
N LEU A 424 -20.83 1.40 -2.54
CA LEU A 424 -19.78 0.49 -2.09
C LEU A 424 -18.70 1.31 -1.38
N MET A 425 -18.75 1.34 -0.06
CA MET A 425 -17.73 1.94 0.81
C MET A 425 -16.54 1.00 0.88
N MET A 426 -15.35 1.46 0.48
CA MET A 426 -14.10 0.69 0.51
C MET A 426 -13.16 1.24 1.57
N LEU A 427 -12.63 0.35 2.44
CA LEU A 427 -11.66 0.69 3.46
C LEU A 427 -10.34 -0.02 3.19
N HIS A 428 -9.26 0.76 3.16
CA HIS A 428 -7.92 0.21 3.02
C HIS A 428 -7.47 -0.53 4.28
N GLY A 429 -6.52 -1.47 4.09
CA GLY A 429 -5.83 -2.16 5.18
C GLY A 429 -4.68 -1.32 5.75
N GLY A 430 -3.87 -1.95 6.57
CA GLY A 430 -2.73 -1.35 7.25
C GLY A 430 -2.85 -1.46 8.77
N PRO A 431 -3.47 -0.52 9.50
CA PRO A 431 -4.26 0.63 9.07
C PRO A 431 -3.47 1.87 8.61
N THR A 432 -2.15 1.94 8.86
CA THR A 432 -1.31 3.08 8.46
C THR A 432 -0.99 2.99 6.95
N ALA A 433 -1.94 3.33 6.12
CA ALA A 433 -1.88 3.37 4.67
C ALA A 433 -2.81 4.46 4.14
N SER A 434 -3.07 4.52 2.86
CA SER A 434 -4.09 5.38 2.26
C SER A 434 -4.55 4.84 0.90
N ALA A 435 -5.78 5.15 0.52
CA ALA A 435 -6.24 5.11 -0.85
C ALA A 435 -5.64 6.29 -1.64
N ASN A 436 -5.50 6.13 -2.94
CA ASN A 436 -5.10 7.20 -3.88
C ASN A 436 -5.99 7.17 -5.13
N ARG A 437 -5.85 8.17 -6.01
CA ARG A 437 -6.70 8.31 -7.20
C ARG A 437 -6.14 7.64 -8.46
N ALA A 438 -5.13 6.78 -8.33
CA ALA A 438 -4.62 6.04 -9.48
C ALA A 438 -5.72 5.18 -10.11
N TYR A 439 -5.67 5.06 -11.44
CA TYR A 439 -6.62 4.20 -12.14
C TYR A 439 -6.57 2.77 -11.57
N ASP A 440 -7.71 2.31 -11.08
CA ASP A 440 -7.92 0.96 -10.61
C ASP A 440 -9.08 0.30 -11.39
N SER A 441 -8.75 -0.75 -12.14
CA SER A 441 -9.74 -1.52 -12.91
C SER A 441 -10.77 -2.21 -12.03
N ALA A 442 -10.44 -2.53 -10.77
CA ALA A 442 -11.42 -3.09 -9.84
C ALA A 442 -12.49 -2.05 -9.43
N ILE A 443 -12.12 -0.77 -9.26
CA ILE A 443 -13.09 0.30 -9.05
C ILE A 443 -13.97 0.47 -10.30
N GLN A 444 -13.36 0.46 -11.49
CA GLN A 444 -14.11 0.58 -12.75
C GLN A 444 -15.06 -0.60 -12.99
N TYR A 445 -14.71 -1.79 -12.49
CA TYR A 445 -15.61 -2.95 -12.51
C TYR A 445 -16.95 -2.65 -11.82
N TRP A 446 -16.90 -1.97 -10.68
CA TRP A 446 -18.10 -1.60 -9.91
C TRP A 446 -18.84 -0.42 -10.52
N THR A 447 -18.12 0.65 -10.87
CA THR A 447 -18.76 1.88 -11.37
C THR A 447 -19.42 1.69 -12.71
N SER A 448 -18.83 0.86 -13.60
CA SER A 448 -19.43 0.52 -14.89
C SER A 448 -20.66 -0.40 -14.76
N ARG A 449 -20.92 -0.98 -13.60
CA ARG A 449 -22.13 -1.76 -13.29
C ARG A 449 -23.19 -0.98 -12.52
N GLY A 450 -22.95 0.33 -12.32
CA GLY A 450 -23.92 1.20 -11.68
C GLY A 450 -23.75 1.36 -10.17
N PHE A 451 -22.63 0.95 -9.59
CA PHE A 451 -22.30 1.25 -8.20
C PHE A 451 -21.62 2.61 -8.09
N ALA A 452 -21.96 3.39 -7.09
CA ALA A 452 -21.08 4.43 -6.59
C ALA A 452 -20.05 3.80 -5.66
N VAL A 453 -18.77 4.17 -5.82
CA VAL A 453 -17.69 3.69 -4.94
C VAL A 453 -17.18 4.87 -4.12
N PHE A 454 -16.89 4.64 -2.84
CA PHE A 454 -16.21 5.60 -1.99
C PHE A 454 -15.02 4.94 -1.31
N GLU A 455 -13.81 5.35 -1.67
CA GLU A 455 -12.60 4.96 -0.99
C GLU A 455 -12.34 5.92 0.17
N LEU A 456 -12.46 5.42 1.38
CA LEU A 456 -12.31 6.21 2.60
C LEU A 456 -10.83 6.28 3.02
N ASN A 457 -10.34 7.49 3.22
CA ASN A 457 -9.13 7.80 3.98
C ASN A 457 -9.54 8.24 5.38
N TYR A 458 -9.82 7.28 6.26
CA TYR A 458 -10.25 7.50 7.64
C TYR A 458 -9.15 8.17 8.47
N ARG A 459 -9.49 8.77 9.60
CA ARG A 459 -8.52 9.28 10.58
C ARG A 459 -7.54 8.19 10.95
N GLY A 460 -6.24 8.41 10.68
CA GLY A 460 -5.17 7.40 10.73
C GLY A 460 -4.52 7.13 9.37
N SER A 461 -5.16 7.51 8.26
CA SER A 461 -4.58 7.36 6.93
C SER A 461 -3.37 8.27 6.74
N THR A 462 -2.47 7.85 5.85
CA THR A 462 -1.29 8.63 5.45
C THR A 462 -1.60 9.61 4.32
N GLY A 463 -0.71 10.57 4.06
CA GLY A 463 -0.91 11.59 3.02
C GLY A 463 -1.55 12.88 3.54
N PHE A 464 -1.89 12.96 4.83
CA PHE A 464 -2.55 14.09 5.48
C PHE A 464 -1.78 14.64 6.68
N GLY A 465 -0.51 14.32 6.79
CA GLY A 465 0.37 14.70 7.88
C GLY A 465 0.36 13.76 9.08
N ARG A 466 1.39 13.89 9.93
CA ARG A 466 1.60 13.04 11.12
C ARG A 466 0.44 13.10 12.12
N GLN A 467 -0.12 14.30 12.36
CA GLN A 467 -1.24 14.47 13.29
C GLN A 467 -2.46 13.68 12.84
N TYR A 468 -2.79 13.70 11.54
CA TYR A 468 -3.88 12.89 10.99
C TYR A 468 -3.59 11.41 11.11
N ARG A 469 -2.38 10.97 10.75
CA ARG A 469 -1.94 9.57 10.90
C ARG A 469 -2.03 9.09 12.35
N GLN A 470 -1.61 9.89 13.31
CA GLN A 470 -1.61 9.56 14.73
C GLN A 470 -2.98 9.70 15.42
N SER A 471 -3.99 10.29 14.78
CA SER A 471 -5.33 10.38 15.34
C SER A 471 -6.00 9.02 15.57
N LEU A 472 -5.49 7.96 14.92
CA LEU A 472 -5.92 6.58 15.13
C LEU A 472 -5.32 5.94 16.41
N TYR A 473 -4.23 6.51 16.96
CA TYR A 473 -3.58 5.95 18.14
C TYR A 473 -4.50 5.97 19.35
N GLY A 474 -4.63 4.81 19.99
CA GLY A 474 -5.64 4.57 21.03
C GLY A 474 -7.09 4.52 20.52
N ASN A 475 -7.36 4.69 19.21
CA ASN A 475 -8.70 4.81 18.64
C ASN A 475 -9.02 3.82 17.51
N TRP A 476 -8.13 2.89 17.19
CA TRP A 476 -8.39 1.89 16.14
C TRP A 476 -9.56 0.98 16.47
N GLY A 477 -10.37 0.65 15.47
CA GLY A 477 -11.65 -0.04 15.63
C GLY A 477 -12.78 0.88 16.14
N LYS A 478 -12.53 2.19 16.26
CA LYS A 478 -13.49 3.20 16.65
C LYS A 478 -13.51 4.38 15.69
N ALA A 479 -12.41 5.12 15.56
CA ALA A 479 -12.34 6.32 14.72
C ALA A 479 -12.51 5.98 13.23
N ASP A 480 -11.86 4.91 12.75
CA ASP A 480 -11.98 4.40 11.40
C ASP A 480 -13.41 3.95 11.04
N VAL A 481 -14.10 3.32 12.02
CA VAL A 481 -15.48 2.86 11.86
C VAL A 481 -16.47 4.05 11.91
N GLU A 482 -16.28 4.98 12.83
CA GLU A 482 -17.07 6.20 12.93
C GLU A 482 -16.97 7.01 11.63
N ASP A 483 -15.76 7.15 11.08
CA ASP A 483 -15.56 7.88 9.83
C ASP A 483 -16.28 7.21 8.64
N ALA A 484 -16.34 5.86 8.58
CA ALA A 484 -17.10 5.16 7.55
C ALA A 484 -18.61 5.41 7.67
N VAL A 485 -19.14 5.40 8.90
CA VAL A 485 -20.56 5.69 9.18
C VAL A 485 -20.93 7.13 8.82
N TRP A 486 -20.08 8.09 9.20
CA TRP A 486 -20.29 9.51 8.88
C TRP A 486 -20.14 9.82 7.39
N ALA A 487 -19.17 9.20 6.72
CA ALA A 487 -19.03 9.30 5.26
C ALA A 487 -20.27 8.82 4.53
N ALA A 488 -20.80 7.64 4.92
CA ALA A 488 -22.03 7.11 4.33
C ALA A 488 -23.23 8.03 4.59
N GLY A 489 -23.32 8.62 5.79
CA GLY A 489 -24.32 9.64 6.12
C GLY A 489 -24.20 10.87 5.22
N PHE A 490 -23.01 11.42 5.13
CA PHE A 490 -22.72 12.57 4.26
C PHE A 490 -23.12 12.32 2.79
N LEU A 491 -22.74 11.17 2.21
CA LEU A 491 -23.09 10.85 0.82
C LEU A 491 -24.58 10.69 0.58
N VAL A 492 -25.33 10.17 1.57
CA VAL A 492 -26.81 10.11 1.55
C VAL A 492 -27.40 11.50 1.60
N ASP A 493 -26.93 12.37 2.50
CA ASP A 493 -27.43 13.74 2.68
C ASP A 493 -27.16 14.62 1.45
N GLN A 494 -26.06 14.35 0.71
CA GLN A 494 -25.79 14.97 -0.60
C GLN A 494 -26.70 14.43 -1.72
N GLY A 495 -27.47 13.36 -1.47
CA GLY A 495 -28.30 12.73 -2.49
C GLY A 495 -27.51 11.96 -3.56
N TRP A 496 -26.25 11.59 -3.26
CA TRP A 496 -25.39 10.90 -4.24
C TRP A 496 -25.61 9.40 -4.27
N VAL A 497 -26.13 8.81 -3.19
CA VAL A 497 -26.32 7.36 -3.03
C VAL A 497 -27.66 7.01 -2.40
N ASN A 498 -28.10 5.77 -2.57
CA ASN A 498 -29.34 5.26 -1.99
C ASN A 498 -29.10 4.84 -0.52
N ALA A 499 -29.85 5.44 0.42
CA ALA A 499 -29.74 5.17 1.85
C ALA A 499 -30.02 3.71 2.24
N GLU A 500 -30.83 2.98 1.44
CA GLU A 500 -31.20 1.58 1.69
C GLU A 500 -30.25 0.57 1.03
N LYS A 501 -29.26 1.05 0.26
CA LYS A 501 -28.32 0.21 -0.48
C LYS A 501 -26.87 0.62 -0.21
N LEU A 502 -26.49 0.62 1.07
CA LEU A 502 -25.15 0.96 1.54
C LEU A 502 -24.37 -0.32 1.88
N ALA A 503 -23.36 -0.64 1.08
CA ALA A 503 -22.42 -1.74 1.34
C ALA A 503 -21.09 -1.22 1.85
N ILE A 504 -20.41 -2.03 2.67
CA ILE A 504 -19.06 -1.76 3.17
C ILE A 504 -18.16 -2.96 2.89
N ARG A 505 -16.94 -2.72 2.38
CA ARG A 505 -15.93 -3.76 2.16
C ARG A 505 -14.55 -3.30 2.60
N GLY A 506 -13.72 -4.25 2.99
CA GLY A 506 -12.33 -3.97 3.35
C GLY A 506 -11.54 -5.25 3.59
N GLY A 507 -10.21 -5.12 3.53
CA GLY A 507 -9.29 -6.22 3.79
C GLY A 507 -8.42 -5.95 5.02
N SER A 508 -8.00 -7.02 5.75
CA SER A 508 -7.10 -6.89 6.89
C SER A 508 -7.67 -5.92 7.94
N ALA A 509 -6.97 -4.85 8.28
CA ALA A 509 -7.49 -3.78 9.15
C ALA A 509 -8.82 -3.19 8.64
N GLY A 510 -8.98 -2.98 7.33
CA GLY A 510 -10.25 -2.58 6.74
C GLY A 510 -11.36 -3.62 6.93
N GLY A 511 -10.99 -4.92 6.98
CA GLY A 511 -11.91 -6.01 7.31
C GLY A 511 -12.39 -5.97 8.77
N LEU A 512 -11.53 -5.58 9.72
CA LEU A 512 -11.96 -5.27 11.09
C LEU A 512 -12.99 -4.15 11.08
N SER A 513 -12.73 -3.06 10.36
CA SER A 513 -13.64 -1.92 10.29
C SER A 513 -14.99 -2.31 9.70
N VAL A 514 -15.03 -3.22 8.69
CA VAL A 514 -16.28 -3.81 8.16
C VAL A 514 -17.04 -4.55 9.24
N LEU A 515 -16.37 -5.50 9.92
CA LEU A 515 -17.00 -6.28 10.99
C LEU A 515 -17.48 -5.40 12.14
N SER A 516 -16.69 -4.40 12.52
CA SER A 516 -17.04 -3.44 13.57
C SER A 516 -18.22 -2.55 13.17
N ALA A 517 -18.27 -2.10 11.91
CA ALA A 517 -19.39 -1.31 11.40
C ALA A 517 -20.72 -2.08 11.46
N LEU A 518 -20.69 -3.40 11.18
CA LEU A 518 -21.88 -4.25 11.27
C LEU A 518 -22.22 -4.66 12.71
N ALA A 519 -21.22 -4.73 13.61
CA ALA A 519 -21.43 -5.11 15.00
C ALA A 519 -21.95 -3.95 15.86
N PHE A 520 -21.50 -2.72 15.59
CA PHE A 520 -21.72 -1.57 16.47
C PHE A 520 -22.63 -0.50 15.87
N HIS A 521 -22.97 -0.59 14.58
CA HIS A 521 -23.80 0.39 13.87
C HIS A 521 -24.81 -0.31 12.94
N ASP A 522 -25.85 0.42 12.53
CA ASP A 522 -26.94 -0.03 11.66
C ASP A 522 -26.93 0.63 10.27
N LYS A 523 -25.88 1.39 9.97
CA LYS A 523 -25.80 2.22 8.75
C LYS A 523 -25.73 1.39 7.49
N PHE A 524 -24.85 0.38 7.47
CA PHE A 524 -24.62 -0.46 6.30
C PHE A 524 -25.60 -1.62 6.25
N LYS A 525 -25.97 -2.05 5.04
CA LYS A 525 -26.95 -3.10 4.75
C LYS A 525 -26.30 -4.39 4.21
N ALA A 526 -25.02 -4.36 3.94
CA ALA A 526 -24.21 -5.49 3.53
C ALA A 526 -22.75 -5.25 3.90
N GLY A 527 -22.02 -6.30 4.27
CA GLY A 527 -20.59 -6.25 4.49
C GLY A 527 -19.83 -7.34 3.75
N VAL A 528 -18.62 -7.01 3.29
CA VAL A 528 -17.68 -8.00 2.72
C VAL A 528 -16.32 -7.81 3.37
N SER A 529 -15.88 -8.82 4.12
CA SER A 529 -14.60 -8.82 4.82
C SER A 529 -13.62 -9.77 4.16
N TYR A 530 -12.52 -9.23 3.65
CA TYR A 530 -11.39 -9.97 3.10
C TYR A 530 -10.36 -10.17 4.21
N PHE A 531 -10.11 -11.40 4.63
CA PHE A 531 -9.12 -11.77 5.66
C PHE A 531 -9.10 -10.76 6.83
N GLY A 532 -10.30 -10.38 7.31
CA GLY A 532 -10.46 -9.36 8.35
C GLY A 532 -10.30 -9.93 9.77
N ILE A 533 -9.99 -9.04 10.70
CA ILE A 533 -9.76 -9.35 12.10
C ILE A 533 -11.10 -9.34 12.84
N SER A 534 -11.48 -10.45 13.46
CA SER A 534 -12.69 -10.55 14.30
C SER A 534 -12.38 -10.50 15.81
N ASP A 535 -11.17 -10.92 16.19
CA ASP A 535 -10.65 -10.90 17.55
C ASP A 535 -9.26 -10.26 17.58
N ILE A 536 -9.19 -9.03 18.10
CA ILE A 536 -7.95 -8.25 18.17
C ILE A 536 -6.98 -8.84 19.22
N GLU A 537 -7.50 -9.50 20.27
CA GLU A 537 -6.65 -10.15 21.28
C GLU A 537 -5.83 -11.30 20.68
N VAL A 538 -6.44 -12.09 19.78
CA VAL A 538 -5.74 -13.16 19.06
C VAL A 538 -4.68 -12.59 18.12
N LEU A 539 -5.00 -11.53 17.36
CA LEU A 539 -4.04 -10.88 16.49
C LEU A 539 -2.78 -10.43 17.27
N GLY A 540 -2.97 -9.78 18.41
CA GLY A 540 -1.86 -9.29 19.24
C GLY A 540 -0.94 -10.38 19.79
N LYS A 541 -1.38 -11.65 19.81
CA LYS A 541 -0.62 -12.80 20.30
C LYS A 541 0.05 -13.62 19.20
N GLU A 542 -0.49 -13.63 18.02
CA GLU A 542 -0.16 -14.58 16.95
C GLU A 542 0.46 -13.92 15.72
N THR A 543 0.63 -12.59 15.72
CA THR A 543 1.25 -11.88 14.59
C THR A 543 2.78 -11.99 14.60
N HIS A 544 3.40 -11.60 13.49
CA HIS A 544 4.86 -11.64 13.30
C HIS A 544 5.58 -10.45 13.97
N LYS A 545 6.91 -10.53 14.12
CA LYS A 545 7.75 -9.54 14.83
C LYS A 545 7.46 -8.10 14.42
N PHE A 546 7.37 -7.82 13.12
CA PHE A 546 7.19 -6.44 12.64
C PHE A 546 5.94 -5.77 13.21
N GLU A 547 4.84 -6.54 13.40
CA GLU A 547 3.58 -6.01 13.95
C GLU A 547 3.32 -6.41 15.40
N SER A 548 4.21 -7.20 16.04
CA SER A 548 3.96 -7.78 17.37
C SER A 548 3.63 -6.74 18.45
N ARG A 549 4.12 -5.49 18.29
CA ARG A 549 3.89 -4.38 19.21
C ARG A 549 3.13 -3.19 18.56
N TYR A 550 2.64 -3.37 17.32
CA TYR A 550 1.90 -2.32 16.62
C TYR A 550 0.61 -1.93 17.33
N LEU A 551 -0.07 -2.92 17.91
CA LEU A 551 -1.29 -2.70 18.67
C LEU A 551 -1.09 -1.87 19.95
N ASP A 552 0.12 -1.78 20.48
CA ASP A 552 0.43 -0.93 21.63
C ASP A 552 0.17 0.55 21.33
N GLN A 553 0.40 0.98 20.08
CA GLN A 553 0.09 2.34 19.63
C GLN A 553 -1.40 2.48 19.28
N LEU A 554 -1.96 1.50 18.57
CA LEU A 554 -3.32 1.58 18.02
C LEU A 554 -4.42 1.43 19.08
N ILE A 555 -4.16 0.66 20.14
CA ILE A 555 -5.14 0.35 21.21
C ILE A 555 -4.56 0.66 22.59
N GLY A 556 -3.32 0.20 22.82
CA GLY A 556 -2.62 0.26 24.08
C GLY A 556 -1.93 -1.06 24.42
N PRO A 557 -1.01 -1.10 25.41
CA PRO A 557 -0.20 -2.26 25.71
C PRO A 557 -1.05 -3.46 26.19
N TYR A 558 -0.69 -4.66 25.70
CA TYR A 558 -1.27 -5.92 26.16
C TYR A 558 -0.29 -6.59 27.17
N PRO A 559 -0.76 -7.14 28.32
CA PRO A 559 -2.17 -7.44 28.66
C PRO A 559 -2.93 -6.34 29.42
N GLU A 560 -2.32 -5.20 29.72
CA GLU A 560 -2.90 -4.15 30.57
C GLU A 560 -4.24 -3.63 30.01
N MET A 561 -4.32 -3.45 28.68
CA MET A 561 -5.50 -2.96 27.98
C MET A 561 -6.43 -4.06 27.46
N LYS A 562 -6.29 -5.31 27.94
CA LYS A 562 -7.08 -6.47 27.48
C LYS A 562 -8.61 -6.22 27.39
N ALA A 563 -9.15 -5.44 28.31
CA ALA A 563 -10.58 -5.11 28.30
C ALA A 563 -10.97 -4.34 27.03
N VAL A 564 -10.12 -3.39 26.59
CA VAL A 564 -10.33 -2.59 25.36
C VAL A 564 -10.19 -3.46 24.11
N TYR A 565 -9.22 -4.39 24.08
CA TYR A 565 -9.09 -5.37 22.99
C TYR A 565 -10.40 -6.14 22.77
N ARG A 566 -11.02 -6.63 23.84
CA ARG A 566 -12.30 -7.36 23.77
C ARG A 566 -13.47 -6.45 23.44
N GLU A 567 -13.53 -5.26 24.03
CA GLU A 567 -14.58 -4.27 23.74
C GLU A 567 -14.63 -3.92 22.24
N ARG A 568 -13.46 -3.85 21.57
CA ARG A 568 -13.37 -3.50 20.15
C ARG A 568 -13.38 -4.68 19.20
N SER A 569 -13.35 -5.91 19.71
CA SER A 569 -13.35 -7.12 18.89
C SER A 569 -14.78 -7.51 18.50
N PRO A 570 -15.15 -7.50 17.21
CA PRO A 570 -16.50 -7.82 16.74
C PRO A 570 -17.00 -9.19 17.19
N LEU A 571 -16.12 -10.16 17.37
CA LEU A 571 -16.46 -11.52 17.78
C LEU A 571 -17.17 -11.58 19.14
N TYR A 572 -16.93 -10.61 20.03
CA TYR A 572 -17.60 -10.56 21.35
C TYR A 572 -18.93 -9.78 21.34
N HIS A 573 -19.34 -9.23 20.19
CA HIS A 573 -20.52 -8.38 20.02
C HIS A 573 -21.50 -8.91 18.97
N LEU A 574 -21.69 -10.23 18.93
CA LEU A 574 -22.52 -10.93 17.94
C LEU A 574 -23.98 -10.44 17.91
N GLN A 575 -24.51 -9.93 19.04
CA GLN A 575 -25.86 -9.39 19.12
C GLN A 575 -26.09 -8.22 18.17
N GLY A 576 -25.05 -7.44 17.85
CA GLY A 576 -25.17 -6.30 16.94
C GLY A 576 -25.28 -6.66 15.47
N PHE A 577 -24.79 -7.85 15.07
CA PHE A 577 -24.85 -8.26 13.67
C PHE A 577 -26.26 -8.65 13.25
N ASN A 578 -26.86 -7.86 12.38
CA ASN A 578 -28.18 -8.12 11.81
C ASN A 578 -28.17 -8.13 10.27
N GLU A 579 -27.11 -7.62 9.67
CA GLU A 579 -27.00 -7.43 8.23
C GLU A 579 -26.14 -8.54 7.58
N PRO A 580 -26.41 -8.86 6.30
CA PRO A 580 -25.70 -9.91 5.56
C PRO A 580 -24.17 -9.68 5.50
N LEU A 581 -23.41 -10.77 5.59
CA LEU A 581 -21.94 -10.75 5.56
C LEU A 581 -21.35 -11.82 4.64
N LEU A 582 -20.44 -11.42 3.76
CA LEU A 582 -19.56 -12.32 3.02
C LEU A 582 -18.13 -12.25 3.59
N LEU A 583 -17.56 -13.41 3.88
CA LEU A 583 -16.20 -13.57 4.38
C LEU A 583 -15.34 -14.28 3.33
N LEU A 584 -14.21 -13.69 2.98
CA LEU A 584 -13.24 -14.20 2.02
C LEU A 584 -11.89 -14.36 2.71
N GLN A 585 -11.30 -15.57 2.71
CA GLN A 585 -10.13 -15.88 3.53
C GLN A 585 -9.15 -16.81 2.80
N GLY A 586 -7.87 -16.43 2.76
CA GLY A 586 -6.78 -17.33 2.37
C GLY A 586 -6.52 -18.34 3.49
N LEU A 587 -6.47 -19.64 3.14
CA LEU A 587 -6.33 -20.70 4.15
C LEU A 587 -4.87 -20.87 4.65
N GLU A 588 -3.90 -20.25 3.98
CA GLU A 588 -2.48 -20.22 4.38
C GLU A 588 -2.07 -18.87 5.00
N ASP A 589 -3.03 -18.04 5.40
CA ASP A 589 -2.80 -16.72 6.00
C ASP A 589 -2.14 -16.85 7.39
N LYS A 590 -0.94 -16.27 7.51
CA LYS A 590 -0.15 -16.23 8.76
C LYS A 590 -0.14 -14.86 9.43
N VAL A 591 -0.71 -13.84 8.78
CA VAL A 591 -0.85 -12.49 9.33
C VAL A 591 -2.17 -12.40 10.09
N VAL A 592 -3.28 -12.76 9.43
CA VAL A 592 -4.60 -12.91 10.03
C VAL A 592 -5.06 -14.36 9.86
N PRO A 593 -4.90 -15.21 10.89
CA PRO A 593 -5.20 -16.64 10.79
C PRO A 593 -6.64 -16.93 10.34
N PRO A 594 -6.87 -18.00 9.55
CA PRO A 594 -8.19 -18.37 9.04
C PRO A 594 -9.26 -18.58 10.11
N SER A 595 -8.84 -18.91 11.34
CA SER A 595 -9.71 -19.02 12.52
C SER A 595 -10.51 -17.74 12.78
N GLN A 596 -9.95 -16.57 12.47
CA GLN A 596 -10.62 -15.28 12.63
C GLN A 596 -11.94 -15.23 11.84
N SER A 597 -11.88 -15.52 10.54
CA SER A 597 -13.06 -15.55 9.68
C SER A 597 -13.97 -16.75 9.96
N GLN A 598 -13.41 -17.91 10.30
CA GLN A 598 -14.17 -19.13 10.56
C GLN A 598 -15.03 -19.03 11.84
N HIS A 599 -14.48 -18.44 12.90
CA HIS A 599 -15.19 -18.26 14.16
C HIS A 599 -16.40 -17.32 14.00
N ILE A 600 -16.20 -16.16 13.38
CA ILE A 600 -17.28 -15.18 13.15
C ILE A 600 -18.34 -15.75 12.21
N TYR A 601 -17.92 -16.44 11.11
CA TYR A 601 -18.85 -17.11 10.20
C TYR A 601 -19.76 -18.10 10.92
N LYS A 602 -19.15 -19.01 11.71
CA LYS A 602 -19.93 -20.01 12.45
C LYS A 602 -20.91 -19.37 13.41
N ALA A 603 -20.46 -18.38 14.16
CA ALA A 603 -21.30 -17.70 15.16
C ALA A 603 -22.49 -16.97 14.50
N LEU A 604 -22.28 -16.28 13.37
CA LEU A 604 -23.35 -15.58 12.65
C LEU A 604 -24.32 -16.54 11.95
N LYS A 605 -23.80 -17.62 11.39
CA LYS A 605 -24.64 -18.70 10.83
C LYS A 605 -25.56 -19.30 11.88
N ASP A 606 -25.03 -19.63 13.07
CA ASP A 606 -25.81 -20.20 14.18
C ASP A 606 -26.83 -19.19 14.73
N LYS A 607 -26.53 -17.89 14.67
CA LYS A 607 -27.44 -16.78 15.01
C LYS A 607 -28.59 -16.61 14.00
N GLY A 608 -28.46 -17.11 12.79
CA GLY A 608 -29.45 -16.96 11.72
C GLY A 608 -29.23 -15.72 10.83
N VAL A 609 -28.06 -15.07 10.88
CA VAL A 609 -27.69 -13.96 10.01
C VAL A 609 -27.34 -14.51 8.61
N PRO A 610 -27.80 -13.89 7.50
CA PRO A 610 -27.38 -14.27 6.16
C PRO A 610 -25.88 -14.15 6.00
N THR A 611 -25.15 -15.27 5.89
CA THR A 611 -23.68 -15.26 5.90
C THR A 611 -23.11 -16.28 4.92
N ALA A 612 -22.05 -15.88 4.19
CA ALA A 612 -21.28 -16.78 3.34
C ALA A 612 -19.79 -16.74 3.74
N PHE A 613 -19.10 -17.86 3.57
CA PHE A 613 -17.67 -18.01 3.78
C PHE A 613 -17.02 -18.68 2.59
N ILE A 614 -15.98 -18.06 2.01
CA ILE A 614 -15.16 -18.61 0.94
C ILE A 614 -13.73 -18.71 1.44
N GLY A 615 -13.30 -19.92 1.82
CA GLY A 615 -11.92 -20.26 2.11
C GLY A 615 -11.17 -20.61 0.83
N ILE A 616 -10.04 -19.97 0.59
CA ILE A 616 -9.26 -20.12 -0.65
C ILE A 616 -7.94 -20.82 -0.36
N GLU A 617 -7.78 -22.04 -0.85
CA GLU A 617 -6.56 -22.83 -0.72
C GLU A 617 -5.40 -22.22 -1.51
N GLY A 618 -4.17 -22.33 -1.00
CA GLY A 618 -2.97 -21.81 -1.63
C GLY A 618 -2.81 -20.29 -1.60
N GLU A 619 -3.69 -19.59 -0.87
CA GLU A 619 -3.58 -18.14 -0.66
C GLU A 619 -3.29 -17.80 0.81
N GLY A 620 -2.42 -16.80 1.00
CA GLY A 620 -2.08 -16.23 2.29
C GLY A 620 -2.82 -14.92 2.57
N HIS A 621 -2.11 -13.98 3.23
CA HIS A 621 -2.64 -12.64 3.49
C HIS A 621 -2.66 -11.82 2.19
N GLY A 622 -3.84 -11.71 1.58
CA GLY A 622 -4.03 -11.17 0.23
C GLY A 622 -3.96 -12.23 -0.87
N PHE A 623 -4.91 -12.18 -1.79
CA PHE A 623 -4.97 -13.13 -2.90
C PHE A 623 -4.00 -12.73 -4.01
N ARG A 624 -3.23 -13.69 -4.53
CA ARG A 624 -2.21 -13.47 -5.55
C ARG A 624 -2.59 -14.07 -6.90
N GLN A 625 -3.20 -15.26 -6.87
CA GLN A 625 -3.54 -15.98 -8.07
C GLN A 625 -4.75 -15.34 -8.79
N PRO A 626 -4.68 -15.08 -10.10
CA PRO A 626 -5.74 -14.38 -10.83
C PRO A 626 -7.11 -15.04 -10.68
N HIS A 627 -7.21 -16.38 -10.81
CA HIS A 627 -8.47 -17.09 -10.70
C HIS A 627 -9.16 -16.93 -9.34
N ASN A 628 -8.37 -16.83 -8.25
CA ASN A 628 -8.89 -16.62 -6.91
C ASN A 628 -9.42 -15.18 -6.72
N LYS A 629 -8.73 -14.19 -7.30
CA LYS A 629 -9.19 -12.79 -7.32
C LYS A 629 -10.48 -12.65 -8.15
N ILE A 630 -10.56 -13.34 -9.28
CA ILE A 630 -11.76 -13.37 -10.13
C ILE A 630 -12.93 -13.98 -9.34
N LEU A 631 -12.74 -15.16 -8.74
CA LEU A 631 -13.75 -15.82 -7.91
C LEU A 631 -14.24 -14.88 -6.78
N ALA A 632 -13.34 -14.21 -6.10
CA ALA A 632 -13.68 -13.31 -5.01
C ALA A 632 -14.53 -12.12 -5.48
N LEU A 633 -14.11 -11.45 -6.57
CA LEU A 633 -14.81 -10.28 -7.11
C LEU A 633 -16.20 -10.62 -7.65
N GLU A 634 -16.32 -11.74 -8.37
CA GLU A 634 -17.61 -12.21 -8.93
C GLU A 634 -18.55 -12.70 -7.82
N SER A 635 -18.06 -13.41 -6.81
CA SER A 635 -18.84 -13.82 -5.65
C SER A 635 -19.39 -12.63 -4.87
N GLU A 636 -18.60 -11.55 -4.76
CA GLU A 636 -19.03 -10.31 -4.14
C GLU A 636 -20.16 -9.63 -4.94
N LEU A 637 -20.08 -9.61 -6.27
CA LEU A 637 -21.16 -9.08 -7.12
C LEU A 637 -22.44 -9.89 -6.98
N VAL A 638 -22.35 -11.22 -6.94
CA VAL A 638 -23.52 -12.10 -6.68
C VAL A 638 -24.12 -11.83 -5.32
N PHE A 639 -23.27 -11.68 -4.28
CA PHE A 639 -23.71 -11.37 -2.94
C PHE A 639 -24.52 -10.06 -2.88
N TYR A 640 -24.01 -8.98 -3.49
CA TYR A 640 -24.77 -7.71 -3.54
C TYR A 640 -26.05 -7.84 -4.37
N GLY A 641 -26.07 -8.64 -5.43
CA GLY A 641 -27.29 -8.95 -6.19
C GLY A 641 -28.37 -9.55 -5.31
N MET A 642 -27.99 -10.53 -4.47
CA MET A 642 -28.91 -11.18 -3.52
C MET A 642 -29.40 -10.21 -2.43
N VAL A 643 -28.52 -9.33 -1.91
CA VAL A 643 -28.85 -8.43 -0.77
C VAL A 643 -29.66 -7.21 -1.20
N PHE A 644 -29.37 -6.65 -2.38
CA PHE A 644 -29.97 -5.41 -2.89
C PHE A 644 -31.05 -5.63 -3.93
N ASP A 645 -31.41 -6.89 -4.20
CA ASP A 645 -32.46 -7.31 -5.12
C ASP A 645 -32.26 -6.76 -6.52
N PHE A 646 -31.18 -7.19 -7.16
CA PHE A 646 -30.93 -7.00 -8.60
C PHE A 646 -30.26 -8.25 -9.18
N THR A 647 -30.44 -8.45 -10.49
CA THR A 647 -29.78 -9.52 -11.22
C THR A 647 -28.55 -8.98 -11.92
N PRO A 648 -27.33 -9.35 -11.48
CA PRO A 648 -26.11 -8.98 -12.18
C PRO A 648 -26.07 -9.53 -13.60
N ALA A 649 -25.50 -8.75 -14.53
CA ALA A 649 -25.28 -9.23 -15.89
C ALA A 649 -24.09 -10.21 -15.99
N GLY A 650 -24.18 -11.19 -16.92
CA GLY A 650 -23.14 -12.16 -17.21
C GLY A 650 -23.32 -13.51 -16.52
N THR A 651 -22.37 -14.42 -16.77
CA THR A 651 -22.33 -15.75 -16.14
C THR A 651 -21.42 -15.65 -14.92
N LEU A 652 -21.98 -15.83 -13.74
CA LEU A 652 -21.32 -15.67 -12.46
C LEU A 652 -21.32 -16.99 -11.67
N PRO A 653 -20.39 -17.16 -10.70
CA PRO A 653 -20.36 -18.35 -9.86
C PRO A 653 -21.60 -18.42 -8.96
N ALA A 654 -21.99 -19.63 -8.60
CA ALA A 654 -23.03 -19.82 -7.59
C ALA A 654 -22.47 -19.49 -6.20
N LEU A 655 -23.16 -18.64 -5.46
CA LEU A 655 -22.85 -18.32 -4.06
C LEU A 655 -23.86 -18.98 -3.12
N LYS A 656 -23.38 -19.81 -2.23
CA LYS A 656 -24.20 -20.35 -1.14
C LYS A 656 -24.22 -19.35 0.03
N LEU A 657 -25.37 -18.74 0.24
CA LEU A 657 -25.63 -17.87 1.39
C LEU A 657 -26.43 -18.65 2.42
N ASP A 658 -25.82 -18.95 3.58
CA ASP A 658 -26.54 -19.57 4.69
C ASP A 658 -27.57 -18.56 5.24
N ASN A 659 -28.71 -19.04 5.73
CA ASN A 659 -29.82 -18.22 6.24
C ASN A 659 -30.39 -17.20 5.21
N ALA A 660 -30.26 -17.46 3.91
CA ALA A 660 -30.73 -16.57 2.83
C ALA A 660 -32.24 -16.20 2.96
N ALA A 661 -33.06 -17.08 3.51
CA ALA A 661 -34.48 -16.80 3.77
C ALA A 661 -34.70 -15.57 4.71
N ALA A 662 -33.72 -15.18 5.50
CA ALA A 662 -33.81 -13.99 6.35
C ALA A 662 -33.70 -12.67 5.54
N LEU A 663 -33.22 -12.68 4.28
CA LEU A 663 -33.22 -11.51 3.40
C LEU A 663 -34.64 -11.01 3.08
N ALA A 664 -35.61 -11.93 3.00
CA ALA A 664 -36.99 -11.62 2.65
C ALA A 664 -37.82 -11.07 3.85
N ARG A 665 -37.27 -11.03 5.06
CA ARG A 665 -37.98 -10.52 6.26
C ARG A 665 -37.88 -8.99 6.31
N PRO A 666 -38.98 -8.25 6.67
CA PRO A 666 -38.87 -6.82 6.97
C PRO A 666 -37.85 -6.63 8.08
N ARG A 667 -36.82 -5.82 7.82
CA ARG A 667 -35.75 -5.54 8.79
C ARG A 667 -36.35 -4.80 9.99
N GLN A 668 -36.31 -5.40 11.17
CA GLN A 668 -36.73 -4.72 12.41
C GLN A 668 -35.68 -3.66 12.73
N GLN A 669 -36.12 -2.40 12.75
CA GLN A 669 -35.27 -1.31 13.27
C GLN A 669 -34.97 -1.61 14.74
N ALA A 670 -33.74 -1.89 15.07
CA ALA A 670 -33.29 -1.98 16.45
C ALA A 670 -33.45 -0.59 17.08
N LYS A 671 -34.36 -0.44 18.04
CA LYS A 671 -34.38 0.75 18.89
C LYS A 671 -33.11 0.72 19.73
N LEU A 672 -32.20 1.66 19.47
CA LEU A 672 -31.11 1.93 20.40
C LEU A 672 -31.69 2.43 21.71
N PRO A 673 -31.17 2.01 22.86
CA PRO A 673 -31.46 2.72 24.12
C PRO A 673 -30.85 4.12 24.02
N GLU A 674 -31.62 5.12 24.49
CA GLU A 674 -31.27 6.56 24.53
C GLU A 674 -29.95 6.84 25.27
#